data_1e6e235d439b61d1dec01244acb56d37
#
_entry.id   1e6e235d439b61d1dec01244acb56d37
#
_cell.length_a   1.000
_cell.length_b   1.000
_cell.length_c   1.000
_cell.angle_alpha   90.00
_cell.angle_beta   90.00
_cell.angle_gamma   90.00
#
_symmetry.space_group_name_H-M   'P 1'
#
loop_
_entity.id
_entity.type
_entity.pdbx_description
1 polymer ?
#
loop_
_entity_poly.entity_id
_entity_poly.type
_entity_poly.pdbx_seq_one_letter_code
_entity_poly.pdbx_strand_id
1 'polypeptide(L)'
;MSNLKNWLIWLVVAVAGAVAFGVVALGRGETVNAVWLVVAAVSVYLIAYRFYSRFIAQSVAGLEFGRMTAAERHNDGLDYVPTNKTVLFGHHFAAIAGAGPLVGPVLAAQMGYLPGTLWILAGVVFAGAVQDMMVLFLSTRRDGKSLGDMVRAEMGAVAGLVASIGVLMIMVIILAVLALVVVKALVGSPWGTFTIAMTIPIALLMGLYTRFIRPGRIGEVSVIGFILLMLAIVYGGKVAENPTLAPYFTFDGTALAWALILYGFVASVLPVWLLLAPRDYLSTFLKIGTIVGLALGIVIVMPSLQMPAVTRFIDGSGPVFAGGLFPFLFITIACGAVSGFHALVSSGTTPKMVENEVHIRPIGYGAMLMESFVAIMALIAASVIDPGVYFAMNSPAAVVGHTVQEASQVISTWGFVITPETLEQVARDVGETSILSRAGGAPTLAVGMAHILHQVIGGKTMMAFWYHFAILFEALFILTAVDAGTRSLRFMFQDLLGTFIKPLANTESLVANLLATTLAVASWGYFLYQGVVDPLGGINTLWPLFGIANQMLAGIALILASVVLVKMKKERFVWVTLLPALGLLVVTLTAGWQKLFDASPKISFLAHASKFSGAAANGEVLAPAKTLEQMQQIVFNDYVDAVLIGLFMFVLLAMVGFGLRVARQALAVKWATVKEVPALYREEGGRA
;
A
#
# COMPACT_ATOMS: atom_id res chain seq x y z
N MET A 1 31.00 6.41 -25.90
CA MET A 1 30.24 5.55 -26.84
C MET A 1 30.65 4.08 -26.76
N SER A 2 31.93 3.70 -26.56
CA SER A 2 32.37 2.30 -26.45
C SER A 2 31.72 1.52 -25.29
N ASN A 3 31.56 2.14 -24.13
CA ASN A 3 30.95 1.49 -22.96
C ASN A 3 29.48 1.15 -23.15
N LEU A 4 28.68 2.00 -23.80
CA LEU A 4 27.25 1.73 -24.06
C LEU A 4 27.07 0.57 -25.03
N LYS A 5 27.89 0.47 -26.08
CA LYS A 5 27.86 -0.62 -27.04
C LYS A 5 28.20 -1.96 -26.37
N ASN A 6 29.21 -1.99 -25.52
CA ASN A 6 29.57 -3.20 -24.78
C ASN A 6 28.46 -3.62 -23.79
N TRP A 7 27.85 -2.66 -23.15
CA TRP A 7 26.72 -2.91 -22.25
C TRP A 7 25.52 -3.52 -22.96
N LEU A 8 25.14 -3.00 -24.13
CA LEU A 8 24.07 -3.53 -24.94
C LEU A 8 24.37 -4.98 -25.42
N ILE A 9 25.60 -5.26 -25.82
CA ILE A 9 26.01 -6.62 -26.22
C ILE A 9 25.86 -7.60 -25.06
N TRP A 10 26.35 -7.26 -23.87
CA TRP A 10 26.22 -8.14 -22.70
C TRP A 10 24.78 -8.30 -22.22
N LEU A 11 23.97 -7.24 -22.32
CA LEU A 11 22.53 -7.34 -22.05
C LEU A 11 21.84 -8.31 -23.01
N VAL A 12 22.14 -8.23 -24.32
CA VAL A 12 21.60 -9.15 -25.32
C VAL A 12 22.04 -10.58 -25.04
N VAL A 13 23.32 -10.81 -24.70
CA VAL A 13 23.83 -12.12 -24.33
C VAL A 13 23.12 -12.67 -23.07
N ALA A 14 22.92 -11.83 -22.03
CA ALA A 14 22.23 -12.25 -20.82
C ALA A 14 20.77 -12.60 -21.08
N VAL A 15 20.05 -11.78 -21.87
CA VAL A 15 18.66 -12.03 -22.25
C VAL A 15 18.56 -13.30 -23.12
N ALA A 16 19.45 -13.47 -24.09
CA ALA A 16 19.48 -14.66 -24.92
C ALA A 16 19.73 -15.94 -24.13
N GLY A 17 20.65 -15.87 -23.13
CA GLY A 17 20.90 -16.98 -22.21
C GLY A 17 19.71 -17.32 -21.35
N ALA A 18 19.03 -16.30 -20.78
CA ALA A 18 17.82 -16.48 -19.97
C ALA A 18 16.67 -17.09 -20.80
N VAL A 19 16.45 -16.58 -22.01
CA VAL A 19 15.42 -17.11 -22.93
C VAL A 19 15.75 -18.55 -23.35
N ALA A 20 17.00 -18.84 -23.71
CA ALA A 20 17.42 -20.19 -24.10
C ALA A 20 17.22 -21.18 -22.95
N PHE A 21 17.59 -20.80 -21.71
CA PHE A 21 17.37 -21.63 -20.52
C PHE A 21 15.87 -21.87 -20.28
N GLY A 22 15.03 -20.82 -20.37
CA GLY A 22 13.58 -20.94 -20.23
C GLY A 22 12.97 -21.86 -21.29
N VAL A 23 13.39 -21.75 -22.56
CA VAL A 23 12.93 -22.61 -23.65
C VAL A 23 13.34 -24.09 -23.39
N VAL A 24 14.55 -24.34 -22.92
CA VAL A 24 15.00 -25.70 -22.59
C VAL A 24 14.20 -26.30 -21.43
N ALA A 25 13.95 -25.53 -20.36
CA ALA A 25 13.20 -25.99 -19.20
C ALA A 25 11.73 -26.32 -19.59
N LEU A 26 11.06 -25.40 -20.29
CA LEU A 26 9.69 -25.60 -20.76
C LEU A 26 9.60 -26.73 -21.82
N GLY A 27 10.61 -26.86 -22.69
CA GLY A 27 10.70 -27.94 -23.67
C GLY A 27 10.88 -29.32 -23.02
N ARG A 28 11.38 -29.39 -21.78
CA ARG A 28 11.46 -30.62 -20.98
C ARG A 28 10.18 -30.91 -20.18
N GLY A 29 9.16 -30.07 -20.32
CA GLY A 29 7.89 -30.21 -19.61
C GLY A 29 7.92 -29.74 -18.15
N GLU A 30 8.91 -28.95 -17.77
CA GLU A 30 8.91 -28.32 -16.45
C GLU A 30 7.78 -27.31 -16.34
N THR A 31 7.00 -27.40 -15.24
CA THR A 31 5.95 -26.42 -14.96
C THR A 31 6.55 -25.17 -14.34
N VAL A 32 6.00 -23.99 -14.67
CA VAL A 32 6.39 -22.74 -14.05
C VAL A 32 6.01 -22.80 -12.56
N ASN A 33 6.99 -22.70 -11.70
CA ASN A 33 6.77 -22.65 -10.25
C ASN A 33 7.09 -21.26 -9.67
N ALA A 34 6.76 -21.06 -8.40
CA ALA A 34 6.89 -19.78 -7.72
C ALA A 34 8.33 -19.26 -7.65
N VAL A 35 9.34 -20.15 -7.66
CA VAL A 35 10.76 -19.75 -7.62
C VAL A 35 11.15 -18.91 -8.83
N TRP A 36 10.57 -19.18 -10.00
CA TRP A 36 10.83 -18.38 -11.21
C TRP A 36 10.49 -16.90 -11.00
N LEU A 37 9.37 -16.62 -10.33
CA LEU A 37 8.95 -15.24 -10.04
C LEU A 37 9.87 -14.58 -9.00
N VAL A 38 10.30 -15.35 -7.98
CA VAL A 38 11.25 -14.86 -6.95
C VAL A 38 12.59 -14.50 -7.61
N VAL A 39 13.14 -15.40 -8.40
CA VAL A 39 14.44 -15.19 -9.06
C VAL A 39 14.36 -14.03 -10.06
N ALA A 40 13.27 -13.95 -10.85
CA ALA A 40 13.05 -12.84 -11.77
C ALA A 40 13.01 -11.50 -11.04
N ALA A 41 12.25 -11.41 -9.93
CA ALA A 41 12.14 -10.19 -9.13
C ALA A 41 13.49 -9.78 -8.53
N VAL A 42 14.18 -10.69 -7.86
CA VAL A 42 15.49 -10.42 -7.25
C VAL A 42 16.49 -9.97 -8.31
N SER A 43 16.55 -10.65 -9.45
CA SER A 43 17.47 -10.30 -10.54
C SER A 43 17.20 -8.90 -11.11
N VAL A 44 15.92 -8.58 -11.41
CA VAL A 44 15.51 -7.26 -11.90
C VAL A 44 15.85 -6.16 -10.89
N TYR A 45 15.56 -6.41 -9.60
CA TYR A 45 15.81 -5.41 -8.56
C TYR A 45 17.29 -5.16 -8.29
N LEU A 46 18.12 -6.20 -8.31
CA LEU A 46 19.57 -6.05 -8.18
C LEU A 46 20.16 -5.24 -9.35
N ILE A 47 19.72 -5.53 -10.59
CA ILE A 47 20.14 -4.79 -11.78
C ILE A 47 19.67 -3.34 -11.71
N ALA A 48 18.39 -3.11 -11.38
CA ALA A 48 17.83 -1.76 -11.26
C ALA A 48 18.54 -0.96 -10.16
N TYR A 49 18.77 -1.56 -8.99
CA TYR A 49 19.49 -0.91 -7.89
C TYR A 49 20.94 -0.64 -8.26
N ARG A 50 21.65 -1.60 -8.88
CA ARG A 50 23.06 -1.43 -9.22
C ARG A 50 23.30 -0.34 -10.24
N PHE A 51 22.45 -0.25 -11.27
CA PHE A 51 22.70 0.58 -12.44
C PHE A 51 21.78 1.79 -12.52
N TYR A 52 20.47 1.58 -12.55
CA TYR A 52 19.52 2.65 -12.79
C TYR A 52 19.43 3.61 -11.60
N SER A 53 19.33 3.07 -10.37
CA SER A 53 19.30 3.94 -9.19
C SER A 53 20.61 4.73 -9.02
N ARG A 54 21.76 4.15 -9.40
CA ARG A 54 23.04 4.87 -9.38
C ARG A 54 23.07 6.00 -10.40
N PHE A 55 22.54 5.74 -11.61
CA PHE A 55 22.39 6.79 -12.61
C PHE A 55 21.51 7.93 -12.11
N ILE A 56 20.37 7.63 -11.48
CA ILE A 56 19.49 8.65 -10.91
C ILE A 56 20.22 9.41 -9.80
N ALA A 57 20.90 8.73 -8.87
CA ALA A 57 21.63 9.34 -7.77
C ALA A 57 22.71 10.31 -8.24
N GLN A 58 23.55 9.87 -9.19
CA GLN A 58 24.73 10.62 -9.62
C GLN A 58 24.42 11.67 -10.68
N SER A 59 23.62 11.31 -11.71
CA SER A 59 23.43 12.17 -12.88
C SER A 59 22.15 13.01 -12.77
N VAL A 60 21.05 12.45 -12.29
CA VAL A 60 19.77 13.14 -12.23
C VAL A 60 19.67 14.00 -10.98
N ALA A 61 19.71 13.42 -9.80
CA ALA A 61 19.66 14.12 -8.53
C ALA A 61 20.99 14.87 -8.26
N GLY A 62 22.15 14.24 -8.49
CA GLY A 62 23.44 14.76 -8.14
C GLY A 62 23.60 14.80 -6.62
N LEU A 63 23.48 13.63 -5.96
CA LEU A 63 23.63 13.51 -4.52
C LEU A 63 25.08 13.74 -4.11
N GLU A 64 25.29 14.54 -3.07
CA GLU A 64 26.59 14.96 -2.58
C GLU A 64 26.90 14.40 -1.20
N PHE A 65 28.08 13.79 -1.06
CA PHE A 65 28.59 13.39 0.25
C PHE A 65 29.14 14.64 0.97
N GLY A 66 28.73 14.89 2.19
CA GLY A 66 29.21 16.05 2.95
C GLY A 66 28.30 17.27 2.91
N ARG A 67 27.30 17.34 2.01
CA ARG A 67 26.26 18.36 2.10
C ARG A 67 25.39 18.08 3.34
N MET A 68 25.25 19.07 4.21
CA MET A 68 24.44 18.96 5.42
C MET A 68 22.96 18.80 5.07
N THR A 69 22.32 17.79 5.65
CA THR A 69 20.90 17.50 5.46
C THR A 69 20.02 18.36 6.38
N ALA A 70 18.71 18.33 6.16
CA ALA A 70 17.74 18.96 7.05
C ALA A 70 17.85 18.40 8.49
N ALA A 71 18.05 17.08 8.62
CA ALA A 71 18.21 16.41 9.91
C ALA A 71 19.39 16.96 10.73
N GLU A 72 20.50 17.29 10.07
CA GLU A 72 21.67 17.83 10.73
C GLU A 72 21.53 19.33 11.06
N ARG A 73 20.95 20.10 10.11
CA ARG A 73 20.80 21.57 10.28
C ARG A 73 19.81 21.96 11.37
N HIS A 74 18.77 21.19 11.53
CA HIS A 74 17.65 21.47 12.44
C HIS A 74 17.52 20.44 13.55
N ASN A 75 18.61 19.74 13.90
CA ASN A 75 18.59 18.69 14.92
C ASN A 75 18.01 19.21 16.24
N ASP A 76 16.75 18.90 16.51
CA ASP A 76 16.02 19.27 17.70
C ASP A 76 15.83 18.08 18.68
N GLY A 77 16.26 16.89 18.29
CA GLY A 77 16.08 15.65 19.04
C GLY A 77 14.64 15.15 19.13
N LEU A 78 13.71 15.76 18.38
CA LEU A 78 12.28 15.42 18.36
C LEU A 78 11.83 14.98 16.97
N ASP A 79 11.76 15.91 16.03
CA ASP A 79 11.36 15.66 14.65
C ASP A 79 12.58 15.53 13.71
N TYR A 80 13.62 16.32 13.94
CA TYR A 80 14.84 16.31 13.15
C TYR A 80 15.95 15.59 13.92
N VAL A 81 16.17 14.32 13.56
CA VAL A 81 17.15 13.46 14.25
C VAL A 81 17.98 12.70 13.20
N PRO A 82 19.27 13.06 13.01
CA PRO A 82 20.15 12.29 12.14
C PRO A 82 20.16 10.82 12.54
N THR A 83 19.74 9.96 11.62
CA THR A 83 19.50 8.53 11.91
C THR A 83 20.36 7.67 10.99
N ASN A 84 20.98 6.62 11.58
CA ASN A 84 21.76 5.65 10.83
C ASN A 84 20.97 5.07 9.64
N LYS A 85 21.64 4.94 8.49
CA LYS A 85 21.01 4.52 7.21
C LYS A 85 20.25 3.20 7.31
N THR A 86 20.70 2.22 8.10
CA THR A 86 20.06 0.92 8.22
C THR A 86 18.78 1.01 9.04
N VAL A 87 18.82 1.78 10.13
CA VAL A 87 17.64 2.05 10.96
C VAL A 87 16.62 2.85 10.17
N LEU A 88 17.06 3.89 9.47
CA LEU A 88 16.19 4.73 8.66
C LEU A 88 15.60 3.97 7.45
N PHE A 89 16.37 3.06 6.84
CA PHE A 89 15.84 2.16 5.82
C PHE A 89 14.68 1.31 6.35
N GLY A 90 14.87 0.69 7.52
CA GLY A 90 13.84 -0.11 8.17
C GLY A 90 12.60 0.72 8.53
N HIS A 91 12.79 1.91 9.11
CA HIS A 91 11.70 2.83 9.44
C HIS A 91 10.93 3.28 8.18
N HIS A 92 11.65 3.71 7.14
CA HIS A 92 11.03 4.14 5.88
C HIS A 92 10.26 2.99 5.22
N PHE A 93 10.87 1.80 5.12
CA PHE A 93 10.21 0.60 4.61
C PHE A 93 8.94 0.26 5.41
N ALA A 94 9.01 0.29 6.74
CA ALA A 94 7.84 0.00 7.57
C ALA A 94 6.71 1.01 7.38
N ALA A 95 7.05 2.29 7.16
CA ALA A 95 6.07 3.35 6.95
C ALA A 95 5.41 3.31 5.57
N ILE A 96 6.16 2.98 4.50
CA ILE A 96 5.61 2.89 3.13
C ILE A 96 4.82 1.59 2.91
N ALA A 97 5.29 0.47 3.44
CA ALA A 97 4.68 -0.84 3.26
C ALA A 97 3.40 -0.99 4.10
N GLY A 98 2.27 -0.66 3.51
CA GLY A 98 0.92 -0.81 4.06
C GLY A 98 0.15 -2.00 3.45
N ALA A 99 -1.20 -1.93 3.39
CA ALA A 99 -2.03 -2.97 2.78
C ALA A 99 -1.86 -3.11 1.27
N GLY A 100 -1.49 -2.02 0.59
CA GLY A 100 -1.46 -1.97 -0.87
C GLY A 100 -0.66 -3.08 -1.53
N PRO A 101 0.62 -3.32 -1.14
CA PRO A 101 1.43 -4.38 -1.73
C PRO A 101 0.97 -5.79 -1.36
N LEU A 102 0.15 -5.95 -0.33
CA LEU A 102 -0.42 -7.25 0.06
C LEU A 102 -1.72 -7.55 -0.70
N VAL A 103 -2.66 -6.62 -0.66
CA VAL A 103 -4.02 -6.80 -1.19
C VAL A 103 -4.09 -6.66 -2.71
N GLY A 104 -3.47 -5.61 -3.26
CA GLY A 104 -3.55 -5.30 -4.69
C GLY A 104 -3.15 -6.47 -5.61
N PRO A 105 -1.96 -7.06 -5.42
CA PRO A 105 -1.52 -8.21 -6.20
C PRO A 105 -2.41 -9.43 -6.04
N VAL A 106 -2.96 -9.66 -4.82
CA VAL A 106 -3.89 -10.77 -4.58
C VAL A 106 -5.18 -10.57 -5.36
N LEU A 107 -5.79 -9.37 -5.33
CA LEU A 107 -6.98 -9.09 -6.12
C LEU A 107 -6.72 -9.20 -7.62
N ALA A 108 -5.57 -8.70 -8.07
CA ALA A 108 -5.18 -8.71 -9.49
C ALA A 108 -4.92 -10.12 -10.03
N ALA A 109 -4.65 -11.10 -9.16
CA ALA A 109 -4.48 -12.50 -9.56
C ALA A 109 -5.71 -13.08 -10.28
N GLN A 110 -6.91 -12.45 -10.17
CA GLN A 110 -8.04 -12.84 -11.02
C GLN A 110 -7.72 -12.80 -12.53
N MET A 111 -6.80 -11.93 -12.96
CA MET A 111 -6.38 -11.82 -14.36
C MET A 111 -5.21 -12.76 -14.73
N GLY A 112 -4.80 -13.60 -13.79
CA GLY A 112 -3.62 -14.46 -13.89
C GLY A 112 -2.38 -13.86 -13.22
N TYR A 113 -1.34 -14.69 -13.05
CA TYR A 113 -0.12 -14.22 -12.37
C TYR A 113 0.78 -13.35 -13.26
N LEU A 114 0.77 -13.52 -14.58
CA LEU A 114 1.73 -12.88 -15.47
C LEU A 114 1.52 -11.36 -15.62
N PRO A 115 0.30 -10.85 -15.89
CA PRO A 115 0.10 -9.40 -16.05
C PRO A 115 0.49 -8.61 -14.80
N GLY A 116 0.11 -9.10 -13.62
CA GLY A 116 0.46 -8.49 -12.34
C GLY A 116 1.96 -8.49 -12.10
N THR A 117 2.66 -9.61 -12.37
CA THR A 117 4.12 -9.70 -12.25
C THR A 117 4.82 -8.66 -13.13
N LEU A 118 4.44 -8.58 -14.39
CA LEU A 118 5.06 -7.64 -15.33
C LEU A 118 4.87 -6.19 -14.91
N TRP A 119 3.65 -5.83 -14.47
CA TRP A 119 3.38 -4.48 -13.99
C TRP A 119 4.16 -4.15 -12.72
N ILE A 120 4.21 -5.06 -11.73
CA ILE A 120 4.97 -4.85 -10.50
C ILE A 120 6.44 -4.59 -10.82
N LEU A 121 7.07 -5.46 -11.63
CA LEU A 121 8.50 -5.33 -11.97
C LEU A 121 8.82 -4.07 -12.76
N ALA A 122 8.04 -3.75 -13.79
CA ALA A 122 8.26 -2.56 -14.61
C ALA A 122 7.90 -1.28 -13.86
N GLY A 123 6.75 -1.27 -13.19
CA GLY A 123 6.24 -0.11 -12.46
C GLY A 123 7.18 0.33 -11.34
N VAL A 124 7.70 -0.60 -10.54
CA VAL A 124 8.61 -0.25 -9.46
C VAL A 124 9.92 0.34 -9.97
N VAL A 125 10.53 -0.29 -10.98
CA VAL A 125 11.85 0.14 -11.49
C VAL A 125 11.78 1.53 -12.13
N PHE A 126 10.77 1.77 -12.96
CA PHE A 126 10.71 2.98 -13.78
C PHE A 126 9.85 4.09 -13.21
N ALA A 127 8.98 3.79 -12.24
CA ALA A 127 8.06 4.77 -11.66
C ALA A 127 8.13 4.83 -10.13
N GLY A 128 7.81 3.77 -9.40
CA GLY A 128 7.67 3.81 -7.94
C GLY A 128 8.97 4.19 -7.22
N ALA A 129 10.05 3.46 -7.47
CA ALA A 129 11.33 3.71 -6.84
C ALA A 129 11.97 5.03 -7.32
N VAL A 130 11.67 5.47 -8.54
CA VAL A 130 12.06 6.80 -9.04
C VAL A 130 11.34 7.89 -8.25
N GLN A 131 10.01 7.75 -8.09
CA GLN A 131 9.19 8.69 -7.33
C GLN A 131 9.71 8.84 -5.90
N ASP A 132 9.85 7.72 -5.18
CA ASP A 132 10.24 7.73 -3.77
C ASP A 132 11.62 8.39 -3.56
N MET A 133 12.58 8.01 -4.38
CA MET A 133 13.92 8.60 -4.33
C MET A 133 13.91 10.08 -4.69
N MET A 134 13.17 10.48 -5.73
CA MET A 134 13.15 11.88 -6.17
C MET A 134 12.42 12.77 -5.16
N VAL A 135 11.29 12.33 -4.60
CA VAL A 135 10.57 13.11 -3.58
C VAL A 135 11.41 13.26 -2.31
N LEU A 136 12.06 12.17 -1.86
CA LEU A 136 12.96 12.22 -0.70
C LEU A 136 14.13 13.21 -0.95
N PHE A 137 14.74 13.17 -2.13
CA PHE A 137 15.75 14.12 -2.56
C PHE A 137 15.25 15.57 -2.53
N LEU A 138 14.09 15.81 -3.14
CA LEU A 138 13.51 17.15 -3.21
C LEU A 138 13.21 17.72 -1.83
N SER A 139 12.64 16.92 -0.93
CA SER A 139 12.31 17.32 0.42
C SER A 139 13.55 17.54 1.28
N THR A 140 14.55 16.66 1.21
CA THR A 140 15.81 16.79 1.96
C THR A 140 16.52 18.10 1.65
N ARG A 141 16.52 18.54 0.37
CA ARG A 141 17.10 19.83 -0.06
C ARG A 141 16.23 21.05 0.21
N ARG A 142 15.06 20.85 0.81
CA ARG A 142 14.07 21.90 1.16
C ARG A 142 13.66 21.84 2.63
N ASP A 143 14.60 21.50 3.51
CA ASP A 143 14.41 21.43 4.96
C ASP A 143 13.27 20.47 5.40
N GLY A 144 13.11 19.37 4.70
CA GLY A 144 12.07 18.37 5.05
C GLY A 144 10.66 18.85 4.78
N LYS A 145 10.43 19.78 3.82
CA LYS A 145 9.11 20.29 3.47
C LYS A 145 8.21 19.20 2.93
N SER A 146 6.93 19.30 3.29
CA SER A 146 5.87 18.44 2.77
C SER A 146 5.68 18.57 1.26
N LEU A 147 5.00 17.60 0.63
CA LEU A 147 4.71 17.64 -0.80
C LEU A 147 3.92 18.90 -1.18
N GLY A 148 2.92 19.29 -0.38
CA GLY A 148 2.12 20.49 -0.62
C GLY A 148 2.93 21.78 -0.53
N ASP A 149 3.84 21.87 0.45
CA ASP A 149 4.73 23.04 0.61
C ASP A 149 5.78 23.11 -0.50
N MET A 150 6.28 21.98 -0.97
CA MET A 150 7.17 21.95 -2.13
C MET A 150 6.45 22.40 -3.40
N VAL A 151 5.22 21.97 -3.63
CA VAL A 151 4.39 22.46 -4.74
C VAL A 151 4.15 23.96 -4.60
N ARG A 152 3.81 24.47 -3.41
CA ARG A 152 3.63 25.90 -3.15
C ARG A 152 4.89 26.70 -3.46
N ALA A 153 6.04 26.22 -3.01
CA ALA A 153 7.33 26.89 -3.22
C ALA A 153 7.75 26.91 -4.70
N GLU A 154 7.56 25.81 -5.40
CA GLU A 154 8.06 25.62 -6.77
C GLU A 154 7.06 26.01 -7.86
N MET A 155 5.75 25.85 -7.62
CA MET A 155 4.70 26.05 -8.62
C MET A 155 3.72 27.19 -8.28
N GLY A 156 3.83 27.78 -7.07
CA GLY A 156 3.05 28.93 -6.62
C GLY A 156 1.94 28.59 -5.63
N ALA A 157 1.40 29.65 -4.99
CA ALA A 157 0.47 29.52 -3.85
C ALA A 157 -0.82 28.77 -4.21
N VAL A 158 -1.42 29.05 -5.37
CA VAL A 158 -2.65 28.39 -5.82
C VAL A 158 -2.41 26.90 -6.09
N ALA A 159 -1.32 26.56 -6.77
CA ALA A 159 -0.95 25.17 -7.00
C ALA A 159 -0.73 24.42 -5.68
N GLY A 160 -0.05 25.06 -4.70
CA GLY A 160 0.14 24.52 -3.37
C GLY A 160 -1.16 24.26 -2.60
N LEU A 161 -2.13 25.18 -2.69
CA LEU A 161 -3.44 24.99 -2.05
C LEU A 161 -4.21 23.81 -2.68
N VAL A 162 -4.27 23.77 -4.02
CA VAL A 162 -4.93 22.67 -4.76
C VAL A 162 -4.28 21.33 -4.43
N ALA A 163 -2.94 21.27 -4.41
CA ALA A 163 -2.21 20.06 -4.04
C ALA A 163 -2.50 19.64 -2.59
N SER A 164 -2.48 20.58 -1.63
CA SER A 164 -2.72 20.28 -0.21
C SER A 164 -4.13 19.74 0.03
N ILE A 165 -5.16 20.32 -0.59
CA ILE A 165 -6.54 19.81 -0.51
C ILE A 165 -6.64 18.43 -1.15
N GLY A 166 -6.08 18.25 -2.34
CA GLY A 166 -6.08 16.95 -3.02
C GLY A 166 -5.39 15.86 -2.18
N VAL A 167 -4.22 16.16 -1.64
CA VAL A 167 -3.46 15.24 -0.77
C VAL A 167 -4.26 14.87 0.48
N LEU A 168 -4.91 15.85 1.13
CA LEU A 168 -5.74 15.62 2.31
C LEU A 168 -6.90 14.66 1.99
N MET A 169 -7.64 14.91 0.91
CA MET A 169 -8.74 14.05 0.47
C MET A 169 -8.27 12.63 0.14
N ILE A 170 -7.14 12.50 -0.54
CA ILE A 170 -6.54 11.21 -0.88
C ILE A 170 -6.18 10.44 0.39
N MET A 171 -5.57 11.11 1.38
CA MET A 171 -5.21 10.49 2.66
C MET A 171 -6.44 9.94 3.41
N VAL A 172 -7.55 10.66 3.41
CA VAL A 172 -8.80 10.19 4.02
C VAL A 172 -9.25 8.87 3.40
N ILE A 173 -9.26 8.77 2.07
CA ILE A 173 -9.66 7.54 1.37
C ILE A 173 -8.67 6.41 1.62
N ILE A 174 -7.37 6.69 1.56
CA ILE A 174 -6.32 5.68 1.83
C ILE A 174 -6.52 5.07 3.22
N LEU A 175 -6.67 5.90 4.26
CA LEU A 175 -6.83 5.42 5.63
C LEU A 175 -8.12 4.63 5.84
N ALA A 176 -9.23 5.06 5.24
CA ALA A 176 -10.50 4.34 5.28
C ALA A 176 -10.38 2.94 4.67
N VAL A 177 -9.73 2.83 3.51
CA VAL A 177 -9.53 1.54 2.84
C VAL A 177 -8.57 0.65 3.62
N LEU A 178 -7.48 1.18 4.15
CA LEU A 178 -6.57 0.43 5.01
C LEU A 178 -7.29 -0.16 6.22
N ALA A 179 -8.08 0.65 6.93
CA ALA A 179 -8.86 0.21 8.07
C ALA A 179 -9.94 -0.83 7.66
N LEU A 180 -10.58 -0.67 6.49
CA LEU A 180 -11.56 -1.62 5.97
C LEU A 180 -10.95 -3.02 5.73
N VAL A 181 -9.72 -3.10 5.21
CA VAL A 181 -9.02 -4.38 5.03
C VAL A 181 -8.84 -5.10 6.36
N VAL A 182 -8.48 -4.37 7.43
CA VAL A 182 -8.37 -4.95 8.78
C VAL A 182 -9.74 -5.48 9.26
N VAL A 183 -10.81 -4.72 9.08
CA VAL A 183 -12.17 -5.18 9.43
C VAL A 183 -12.49 -6.48 8.70
N LYS A 184 -12.24 -6.54 7.38
CA LYS A 184 -12.53 -7.74 6.56
C LYS A 184 -11.69 -8.96 6.97
N ALA A 185 -10.48 -8.75 7.46
CA ALA A 185 -9.62 -9.82 7.96
C ALA A 185 -10.11 -10.39 9.30
N LEU A 186 -10.71 -9.56 10.17
CA LEU A 186 -11.06 -9.91 11.55
C LEU A 186 -12.53 -10.26 11.78
N VAL A 187 -13.43 -9.89 10.87
CA VAL A 187 -14.88 -10.10 11.04
C VAL A 187 -15.19 -11.58 11.28
N GLY A 188 -15.91 -11.87 12.40
CA GLY A 188 -16.29 -13.24 12.76
C GLY A 188 -15.14 -14.17 13.16
N SER A 189 -13.91 -13.66 13.35
CA SER A 189 -12.73 -14.43 13.74
C SER A 189 -12.29 -14.11 15.17
N PRO A 190 -12.72 -14.87 16.18
CA PRO A 190 -12.30 -14.63 17.57
C PRO A 190 -10.80 -14.85 17.77
N TRP A 191 -10.20 -15.80 17.06
CA TRP A 191 -8.75 -16.03 17.09
C TRP A 191 -7.97 -14.80 16.59
N GLY A 192 -8.28 -14.32 15.37
CA GLY A 192 -7.65 -13.14 14.79
C GLY A 192 -7.84 -11.90 15.65
N THR A 193 -9.06 -11.64 16.11
CA THR A 193 -9.38 -10.47 16.92
C THR A 193 -8.65 -10.47 18.27
N PHE A 194 -8.61 -11.61 18.99
CA PHE A 194 -7.82 -11.73 20.21
C PHE A 194 -6.35 -11.42 19.96
N THR A 195 -5.76 -12.05 18.95
CA THR A 195 -4.34 -11.88 18.63
C THR A 195 -3.98 -10.43 18.34
N ILE A 196 -4.81 -9.74 17.53
CA ILE A 196 -4.60 -8.32 17.21
C ILE A 196 -4.81 -7.43 18.43
N ALA A 197 -5.84 -7.68 19.25
CA ALA A 197 -6.06 -6.91 20.47
C ALA A 197 -4.88 -6.99 21.44
N MET A 198 -4.24 -8.16 21.53
CA MET A 198 -3.07 -8.36 22.39
C MET A 198 -1.83 -7.59 21.91
N THR A 199 -1.77 -7.12 20.66
CA THR A 199 -0.66 -6.26 20.21
C THR A 199 -0.61 -4.93 20.95
N ILE A 200 -1.75 -4.42 21.42
CA ILE A 200 -1.85 -3.15 22.15
C ILE A 200 -1.13 -3.25 23.51
N PRO A 201 -1.52 -4.14 24.45
CA PRO A 201 -0.82 -4.25 25.73
C PRO A 201 0.65 -4.67 25.57
N ILE A 202 1.00 -5.49 24.57
CA ILE A 202 2.39 -5.84 24.28
C ILE A 202 3.19 -4.58 23.90
N ALA A 203 2.67 -3.74 23.00
CA ALA A 203 3.33 -2.50 22.61
C ALA A 203 3.48 -1.52 23.78
N LEU A 204 2.44 -1.39 24.62
CA LEU A 204 2.50 -0.56 25.85
C LEU A 204 3.59 -1.07 26.81
N LEU A 205 3.66 -2.39 27.05
CA LEU A 205 4.71 -3.00 27.85
C LEU A 205 6.11 -2.72 27.29
N MET A 206 6.29 -2.85 25.97
CA MET A 206 7.55 -2.55 25.31
C MET A 206 7.94 -1.07 25.46
N GLY A 207 6.98 -0.15 25.30
CA GLY A 207 7.20 1.29 25.47
C GLY A 207 7.61 1.64 26.91
N LEU A 208 6.92 1.11 27.91
CA LEU A 208 7.26 1.29 29.30
C LEU A 208 8.62 0.66 29.67
N TYR A 209 8.91 -0.54 29.14
CA TYR A 209 10.19 -1.21 29.36
C TYR A 209 11.37 -0.41 28.81
N THR A 210 11.27 0.06 27.55
CA THR A 210 12.34 0.85 26.91
C THR A 210 12.55 2.21 27.55
N ARG A 211 11.50 2.80 28.15
CA ARG A 211 11.61 4.13 28.75
C ARG A 211 12.05 4.10 30.21
N PHE A 212 11.54 3.17 31.02
CA PHE A 212 11.70 3.20 32.48
C PHE A 212 12.56 2.06 33.05
N ILE A 213 12.62 0.89 32.38
CA ILE A 213 13.31 -0.29 32.92
C ILE A 213 14.72 -0.41 32.33
N ARG A 214 14.84 -0.46 31.00
CA ARG A 214 16.13 -0.54 30.28
C ARG A 214 16.18 0.36 29.04
N PRO A 215 16.49 1.67 29.23
CA PRO A 215 16.59 2.62 28.13
C PRO A 215 17.61 2.16 27.07
N GLY A 216 17.22 2.22 25.78
CA GLY A 216 18.10 1.92 24.66
C GLY A 216 18.31 0.44 24.32
N ARG A 217 17.76 -0.51 25.07
CA ARG A 217 17.87 -1.96 24.82
C ARG A 217 16.80 -2.45 23.83
N ILE A 218 16.80 -1.89 22.61
CA ILE A 218 15.78 -2.13 21.59
C ILE A 218 15.75 -3.62 21.17
N GLY A 219 16.92 -4.26 20.99
CA GLY A 219 16.98 -5.66 20.59
C GLY A 219 16.36 -6.61 21.62
N GLU A 220 16.62 -6.38 22.91
CA GLU A 220 16.08 -7.18 24.02
C GLU A 220 14.54 -7.08 24.05
N VAL A 221 14.00 -5.87 23.99
CA VAL A 221 12.55 -5.67 24.03
C VAL A 221 11.85 -6.19 22.77
N SER A 222 12.52 -6.17 21.61
CA SER A 222 11.98 -6.74 20.37
C SER A 222 11.84 -8.25 20.45
N VAL A 223 12.81 -8.94 21.05
CA VAL A 223 12.74 -10.40 21.30
C VAL A 223 11.60 -10.73 22.26
N ILE A 224 11.46 -9.96 23.36
CA ILE A 224 10.35 -10.13 24.32
C ILE A 224 9.01 -9.93 23.61
N GLY A 225 8.85 -8.85 22.85
CA GLY A 225 7.64 -8.54 22.08
C GLY A 225 7.29 -9.63 21.08
N PHE A 226 8.28 -10.14 20.33
CA PHE A 226 8.09 -11.25 19.39
C PHE A 226 7.60 -12.53 20.09
N ILE A 227 8.23 -12.91 21.20
CA ILE A 227 7.79 -14.08 21.97
C ILE A 227 6.35 -13.90 22.48
N LEU A 228 6.02 -12.73 23.01
CA LEU A 228 4.66 -12.43 23.47
C LEU A 228 3.63 -12.49 22.35
N LEU A 229 3.99 -12.03 21.13
CA LEU A 229 3.11 -12.16 19.95
C LEU A 229 2.91 -13.63 19.55
N MET A 230 3.96 -14.44 19.54
CA MET A 230 3.83 -15.87 19.24
C MET A 230 2.93 -16.57 20.27
N LEU A 231 3.07 -16.22 21.55
CA LEU A 231 2.18 -16.69 22.60
C LEU A 231 0.74 -16.22 22.39
N ALA A 232 0.52 -14.97 21.97
CA ALA A 232 -0.82 -14.44 21.66
C ALA A 232 -1.50 -15.22 20.52
N ILE A 233 -0.76 -15.65 19.49
CA ILE A 233 -1.31 -16.51 18.43
C ILE A 233 -1.74 -17.87 19.00
N VAL A 234 -0.89 -18.52 19.76
CA VAL A 234 -1.19 -19.85 20.35
C VAL A 234 -2.38 -19.78 21.32
N TYR A 235 -2.42 -18.74 22.18
CA TYR A 235 -3.53 -18.57 23.11
C TYR A 235 -4.81 -18.15 22.40
N GLY A 236 -4.72 -17.41 21.29
CA GLY A 236 -5.86 -17.05 20.45
C GLY A 236 -6.64 -18.25 19.95
N GLY A 237 -5.95 -19.33 19.57
CA GLY A 237 -6.59 -20.61 19.24
C GLY A 237 -7.40 -21.18 20.41
N LYS A 238 -6.80 -21.20 21.62
CA LYS A 238 -7.49 -21.66 22.83
C LYS A 238 -8.70 -20.77 23.20
N VAL A 239 -8.60 -19.46 22.97
CA VAL A 239 -9.72 -18.52 23.17
C VAL A 239 -10.85 -18.80 22.18
N ALA A 240 -10.51 -19.06 20.93
CA ALA A 240 -11.50 -19.36 19.88
C ALA A 240 -12.25 -20.68 20.13
N GLU A 241 -11.57 -21.69 20.69
CA GLU A 241 -12.16 -22.97 21.09
C GLU A 241 -13.00 -22.91 22.38
N ASN A 242 -12.81 -21.87 23.19
CA ASN A 242 -13.50 -21.74 24.46
C ASN A 242 -14.87 -21.08 24.30
N PRO A 243 -15.99 -21.77 24.55
CA PRO A 243 -17.34 -21.23 24.33
C PRO A 243 -17.68 -20.04 25.22
N THR A 244 -16.96 -19.86 26.33
CA THR A 244 -17.18 -18.71 27.23
C THR A 244 -16.38 -17.48 26.79
N LEU A 245 -15.18 -17.66 26.24
CA LEU A 245 -14.29 -16.57 25.85
C LEU A 245 -14.48 -16.11 24.40
N ALA A 246 -14.75 -17.02 23.50
CA ALA A 246 -14.90 -16.72 22.06
C ALA A 246 -15.91 -15.60 21.77
N PRO A 247 -17.09 -15.51 22.43
CA PRO A 247 -18.05 -14.44 22.16
C PRO A 247 -17.51 -13.04 22.45
N TYR A 248 -16.59 -12.88 23.40
CA TYR A 248 -16.00 -11.57 23.73
C TYR A 248 -15.03 -11.05 22.64
N PHE A 249 -14.60 -11.92 21.73
CA PHE A 249 -13.70 -11.59 20.63
C PHE A 249 -14.31 -11.82 19.26
N THR A 250 -15.61 -12.20 19.20
CA THR A 250 -16.34 -12.34 17.95
C THR A 250 -17.14 -11.07 17.70
N PHE A 251 -16.66 -10.25 16.79
CA PHE A 251 -17.30 -8.98 16.44
C PHE A 251 -17.83 -9.02 15.01
N ASP A 252 -18.91 -8.29 14.79
CA ASP A 252 -19.37 -7.95 13.44
C ASP A 252 -18.54 -6.81 12.83
N GLY A 253 -18.80 -6.51 11.56
CA GLY A 253 -18.04 -5.47 10.86
C GLY A 253 -18.23 -4.09 11.45
N THR A 254 -19.42 -3.76 11.95
CA THR A 254 -19.74 -2.43 12.51
C THR A 254 -19.04 -2.21 13.86
N ALA A 255 -19.04 -3.22 14.71
CA ALA A 255 -18.33 -3.18 15.99
C ALA A 255 -16.81 -3.03 15.79
N LEU A 256 -16.23 -3.76 14.82
CA LEU A 256 -14.82 -3.63 14.46
C LEU A 256 -14.50 -2.25 13.88
N ALA A 257 -15.36 -1.69 13.03
CA ALA A 257 -15.18 -0.34 12.50
C ALA A 257 -15.10 0.70 13.62
N TRP A 258 -16.04 0.66 14.58
CA TRP A 258 -16.01 1.56 15.74
C TRP A 258 -14.80 1.34 16.64
N ALA A 259 -14.39 0.08 16.84
CA ALA A 259 -13.18 -0.24 17.59
C ALA A 259 -11.92 0.37 16.94
N LEU A 260 -11.80 0.29 15.60
CA LEU A 260 -10.69 0.88 14.86
C LEU A 260 -10.72 2.41 14.85
N ILE A 261 -11.91 3.03 14.74
CA ILE A 261 -12.09 4.49 14.85
C ILE A 261 -11.62 4.98 16.22
N LEU A 262 -12.08 4.34 17.29
CA LEU A 262 -11.65 4.66 18.65
C LEU A 262 -10.15 4.43 18.85
N TYR A 263 -9.65 3.29 18.35
CA TYR A 263 -8.23 2.97 18.40
C TYR A 263 -7.38 4.04 17.68
N GLY A 264 -7.73 4.42 16.46
CA GLY A 264 -7.01 5.44 15.68
C GLY A 264 -7.01 6.82 16.35
N PHE A 265 -8.11 7.18 17.02
CA PHE A 265 -8.19 8.40 17.83
C PHE A 265 -7.19 8.34 19.00
N VAL A 266 -7.24 7.29 19.80
CA VAL A 266 -6.36 7.11 20.96
C VAL A 266 -4.90 7.06 20.55
N ALA A 267 -4.56 6.27 19.53
CA ALA A 267 -3.20 6.14 19.01
C ALA A 267 -2.63 7.47 18.47
N SER A 268 -3.48 8.32 17.87
CA SER A 268 -3.06 9.64 17.38
C SER A 268 -2.81 10.65 18.50
N VAL A 269 -3.53 10.54 19.62
CA VAL A 269 -3.40 11.45 20.78
C VAL A 269 -2.26 11.05 21.71
N LEU A 270 -2.02 9.75 21.88
CA LEU A 270 -0.98 9.24 22.77
C LEU A 270 0.43 9.66 22.32
N PRO A 271 1.37 9.84 23.28
CA PRO A 271 2.77 10.07 22.96
C PRO A 271 3.35 8.96 22.07
N VAL A 272 4.17 9.32 21.09
CA VAL A 272 4.77 8.39 20.11
C VAL A 272 5.51 7.25 20.78
N TRP A 273 6.28 7.54 21.84
CA TRP A 273 7.10 6.55 22.55
C TRP A 273 6.29 5.45 23.26
N LEU A 274 5.01 5.71 23.58
CA LEU A 274 4.20 4.79 24.39
C LEU A 274 3.61 3.65 23.55
N LEU A 275 3.07 3.95 22.39
CA LEU A 275 2.37 2.96 21.54
C LEU A 275 2.98 2.86 20.13
N LEU A 276 3.17 3.99 19.45
CA LEU A 276 3.54 4.01 18.03
C LEU A 276 4.96 3.46 17.82
N ALA A 277 5.97 4.02 18.50
CA ALA A 277 7.36 3.61 18.29
C ALA A 277 7.63 2.13 18.65
N PRO A 278 7.17 1.59 19.81
CA PRO A 278 7.35 0.17 20.11
C PRO A 278 6.65 -0.74 19.08
N ARG A 279 5.48 -0.35 18.61
CA ARG A 279 4.73 -1.12 17.62
C ARG A 279 5.41 -1.09 16.25
N ASP A 280 5.96 0.04 15.83
CA ASP A 280 6.73 0.17 14.59
C ASP A 280 7.98 -0.73 14.61
N TYR A 281 8.71 -0.75 15.72
CA TYR A 281 9.86 -1.65 15.87
C TYR A 281 9.45 -3.11 15.73
N LEU A 282 8.43 -3.53 16.47
CA LEU A 282 7.93 -4.89 16.41
C LEU A 282 7.43 -5.26 15.01
N SER A 283 6.68 -4.35 14.38
CA SER A 283 6.19 -4.49 13.01
C SER A 283 7.33 -4.61 11.99
N THR A 284 8.39 -3.81 12.10
CA THR A 284 9.52 -3.83 11.15
C THR A 284 10.21 -5.19 11.13
N PHE A 285 10.54 -5.73 12.31
CA PHE A 285 11.18 -7.05 12.40
C PHE A 285 10.27 -8.16 11.89
N LEU A 286 8.98 -8.10 12.24
CA LEU A 286 8.00 -9.07 11.77
C LEU A 286 7.81 -8.98 10.26
N LYS A 287 7.73 -7.76 9.70
CA LYS A 287 7.59 -7.51 8.26
C LYS A 287 8.74 -8.11 7.46
N ILE A 288 9.97 -7.72 7.79
CA ILE A 288 11.17 -8.19 7.09
C ILE A 288 11.35 -9.70 7.30
N GLY A 289 11.25 -10.17 8.54
CA GLY A 289 11.43 -11.59 8.87
C GLY A 289 10.42 -12.49 8.16
N THR A 290 9.15 -12.10 8.13
CA THR A 290 8.10 -12.89 7.47
C THR A 290 8.30 -12.93 5.95
N ILE A 291 8.62 -11.82 5.32
CA ILE A 291 8.83 -11.78 3.87
C ILE A 291 10.08 -12.58 3.46
N VAL A 292 11.16 -12.45 4.22
CA VAL A 292 12.37 -13.28 3.99
C VAL A 292 12.06 -14.75 4.25
N GLY A 293 11.35 -15.07 5.34
CA GLY A 293 10.94 -16.43 5.66
C GLY A 293 10.03 -17.03 4.58
N LEU A 294 9.08 -16.26 4.07
CA LEU A 294 8.21 -16.68 2.96
C LEU A 294 9.00 -16.92 1.67
N ALA A 295 9.92 -16.02 1.32
CA ALA A 295 10.78 -16.19 0.16
C ALA A 295 11.67 -17.44 0.25
N LEU A 296 12.26 -17.68 1.42
CA LEU A 296 13.01 -18.91 1.69
C LEU A 296 12.11 -20.14 1.64
N GLY A 297 10.91 -20.08 2.21
CA GLY A 297 9.90 -21.14 2.12
C GLY A 297 9.55 -21.48 0.66
N ILE A 298 9.36 -20.48 -0.18
CA ILE A 298 9.11 -20.66 -1.63
C ILE A 298 10.29 -21.37 -2.30
N VAL A 299 11.53 -20.97 -1.99
CA VAL A 299 12.72 -21.60 -2.57
C VAL A 299 12.91 -23.05 -2.10
N ILE A 300 12.54 -23.35 -0.85
CA ILE A 300 12.66 -24.71 -0.30
C ILE A 300 11.55 -25.63 -0.85
N VAL A 301 10.31 -25.16 -0.85
CA VAL A 301 9.13 -25.95 -1.24
C VAL A 301 8.95 -26.02 -2.75
N MET A 302 9.38 -24.98 -3.49
CA MET A 302 9.21 -24.83 -4.94
C MET A 302 7.75 -25.05 -5.39
N PRO A 303 6.75 -24.42 -4.77
CA PRO A 303 5.36 -24.70 -5.05
C PRO A 303 5.03 -24.35 -6.50
N SER A 304 4.27 -25.21 -7.17
CA SER A 304 3.76 -24.94 -8.50
C SER A 304 2.71 -23.82 -8.46
N LEU A 305 2.70 -22.96 -9.50
CA LEU A 305 1.65 -21.96 -9.67
C LEU A 305 0.39 -22.68 -10.19
N GLN A 306 -0.69 -22.60 -9.43
CA GLN A 306 -2.01 -23.17 -9.77
C GLN A 306 -2.82 -22.21 -10.63
N MET A 307 -2.68 -20.90 -10.37
CA MET A 307 -3.33 -19.86 -11.15
C MET A 307 -2.74 -19.84 -12.57
N PRO A 308 -3.56 -19.78 -13.63
CA PRO A 308 -3.05 -19.62 -15.00
C PRO A 308 -2.21 -18.35 -15.19
N ALA A 309 -1.32 -18.36 -16.17
CA ALA A 309 -0.53 -17.18 -16.52
C ALA A 309 -1.43 -15.98 -16.86
N VAL A 310 -2.48 -16.23 -17.64
CA VAL A 310 -3.51 -15.26 -18.01
C VAL A 310 -4.86 -15.95 -17.93
N THR A 311 -5.84 -15.33 -17.27
CA THR A 311 -7.22 -15.82 -17.23
C THR A 311 -8.09 -15.10 -18.25
N ARG A 312 -9.29 -15.61 -18.50
CA ARG A 312 -10.29 -14.94 -19.36
C ARG A 312 -10.73 -13.58 -18.82
N PHE A 313 -10.59 -13.33 -17.55
CA PHE A 313 -11.05 -12.11 -16.88
C PHE A 313 -10.24 -10.84 -17.18
N ILE A 314 -9.25 -10.93 -18.06
CA ILE A 314 -8.58 -9.75 -18.65
C ILE A 314 -9.55 -8.89 -19.48
N ASP A 315 -10.69 -9.46 -19.90
CA ASP A 315 -11.75 -8.77 -20.63
C ASP A 315 -12.60 -7.81 -19.78
N GLY A 316 -12.47 -7.89 -18.45
CA GLY A 316 -13.20 -7.06 -17.50
C GLY A 316 -14.42 -7.72 -16.88
N SER A 317 -14.73 -8.97 -17.23
CA SER A 317 -15.86 -9.74 -16.69
C SER A 317 -15.58 -10.35 -15.31
N GLY A 318 -14.42 -10.06 -14.72
CA GLY A 318 -13.96 -10.69 -13.48
C GLY A 318 -14.89 -10.52 -12.29
N PRO A 319 -15.03 -11.57 -11.45
CA PRO A 319 -15.91 -11.56 -10.30
C PRO A 319 -15.36 -10.81 -9.08
N VAL A 320 -14.01 -10.68 -8.98
CA VAL A 320 -13.35 -10.03 -7.83
C VAL A 320 -13.40 -8.51 -7.98
N PHE A 321 -13.12 -8.00 -9.15
CA PHE A 321 -13.36 -6.61 -9.53
C PHE A 321 -13.72 -6.52 -11.02
N ALA A 322 -14.56 -5.55 -11.37
CA ALA A 322 -14.97 -5.30 -12.75
C ALA A 322 -14.00 -4.35 -13.45
N GLY A 323 -13.84 -4.53 -14.75
CA GLY A 323 -13.02 -3.71 -15.62
C GLY A 323 -11.86 -4.47 -16.23
N GLY A 324 -11.50 -4.10 -17.46
CA GLY A 324 -10.49 -4.77 -18.26
C GLY A 324 -9.07 -4.59 -17.73
N LEU A 325 -8.12 -5.36 -18.29
CA LEU A 325 -6.71 -5.32 -17.92
C LEU A 325 -6.19 -3.88 -17.88
N PHE A 326 -6.44 -3.10 -18.92
CA PHE A 326 -6.18 -1.67 -18.91
C PHE A 326 -7.50 -0.90 -18.72
N PRO A 327 -7.60 -0.01 -17.76
CA PRO A 327 -6.60 0.45 -16.80
C PRO A 327 -6.64 -0.28 -15.44
N PHE A 328 -7.57 -1.22 -15.21
CA PHE A 328 -7.94 -1.66 -13.87
C PHE A 328 -6.89 -2.53 -13.18
N LEU A 329 -6.11 -3.35 -13.93
CA LEU A 329 -4.96 -4.05 -13.33
C LEU A 329 -3.99 -3.04 -12.69
N PHE A 330 -3.71 -1.96 -13.43
CA PHE A 330 -2.72 -0.95 -13.04
C PHE A 330 -3.14 -0.20 -11.77
N ILE A 331 -4.41 0.17 -11.62
CA ILE A 331 -4.91 0.82 -10.41
C ILE A 331 -5.11 -0.16 -9.26
N THR A 332 -5.40 -1.42 -9.53
CA THR A 332 -5.55 -2.46 -8.50
C THR A 332 -4.22 -2.77 -7.83
N ILE A 333 -3.13 -2.87 -8.62
CA ILE A 333 -1.76 -2.99 -8.09
C ILE A 333 -1.12 -1.58 -8.05
N ALA A 334 -1.72 -0.64 -7.36
CA ALA A 334 -1.15 0.69 -7.25
C ALA A 334 0.10 0.69 -6.35
N CYS A 335 0.01 0.17 -5.12
CA CYS A 335 1.06 0.35 -4.12
C CYS A 335 2.34 -0.43 -4.43
N GLY A 336 2.24 -1.72 -4.73
CA GLY A 336 3.41 -2.57 -4.99
C GLY A 336 4.21 -2.24 -6.26
N ALA A 337 3.63 -1.43 -7.16
CA ALA A 337 4.30 -0.95 -8.37
C ALA A 337 4.65 0.53 -8.29
N VAL A 338 3.68 1.38 -7.92
CA VAL A 338 3.83 2.84 -7.79
C VAL A 338 2.84 3.35 -6.74
N SER A 339 3.31 3.96 -5.67
CA SER A 339 2.44 4.45 -4.60
C SER A 339 2.62 5.94 -4.31
N GLY A 340 1.56 6.70 -4.45
CA GLY A 340 1.55 8.12 -4.07
C GLY A 340 1.64 8.34 -2.57
N PHE A 341 1.13 7.42 -1.74
CA PHE A 341 1.27 7.48 -0.30
C PHE A 341 2.74 7.59 0.13
N HIS A 342 3.64 6.95 -0.60
CA HIS A 342 5.08 7.04 -0.36
C HIS A 342 5.64 8.46 -0.50
N ALA A 343 5.07 9.27 -1.39
CA ALA A 343 5.47 10.67 -1.52
C ALA A 343 5.22 11.46 -0.23
N LEU A 344 4.22 11.09 0.57
CA LEU A 344 3.94 11.72 1.86
C LEU A 344 4.94 11.30 2.93
N VAL A 345 5.34 10.03 2.95
CA VAL A 345 6.39 9.53 3.85
C VAL A 345 7.75 10.11 3.44
N SER A 346 8.05 10.10 2.12
CA SER A 346 9.29 10.63 1.55
C SER A 346 9.43 12.16 1.65
N SER A 347 8.34 12.89 1.95
CA SER A 347 8.37 14.34 2.18
C SER A 347 7.94 14.76 3.58
N GLY A 348 7.46 13.83 4.40
CA GLY A 348 6.95 14.13 5.76
C GLY A 348 7.97 13.84 6.86
N THR A 349 8.24 12.58 7.10
CA THR A 349 9.07 12.10 8.22
C THR A 349 10.50 11.78 7.82
N THR A 350 10.69 10.98 6.79
CA THR A 350 12.00 10.46 6.38
C THR A 350 13.04 11.54 6.10
N PRO A 351 12.77 12.64 5.38
CA PRO A 351 13.81 13.64 5.06
C PRO A 351 14.35 14.38 6.28
N LYS A 352 13.59 14.38 7.38
CA LYS A 352 14.00 14.94 8.67
C LYS A 352 14.94 14.02 9.47
N MET A 353 15.17 12.81 8.97
CA MET A 353 16.00 11.79 9.61
C MET A 353 17.21 11.38 8.77
N VAL A 354 17.30 11.83 7.52
CA VAL A 354 18.43 11.51 6.62
C VAL A 354 19.70 12.13 7.13
N GLU A 355 20.62 11.30 7.63
CA GLU A 355 21.94 11.72 8.14
C GLU A 355 22.88 12.20 7.03
N ASN A 356 22.84 11.59 5.85
CA ASN A 356 23.69 11.92 4.71
C ASN A 356 22.91 11.83 3.41
N GLU A 357 23.10 12.82 2.53
CA GLU A 357 22.34 12.90 1.28
C GLU A 357 22.50 11.66 0.38
N VAL A 358 23.67 11.01 0.38
CA VAL A 358 23.89 9.78 -0.41
C VAL A 358 23.05 8.58 0.09
N HIS A 359 22.55 8.63 1.34
CA HIS A 359 21.67 7.62 1.88
C HIS A 359 20.25 7.66 1.29
N ILE A 360 19.87 8.74 0.60
CA ILE A 360 18.60 8.85 -0.15
C ILE A 360 18.43 7.69 -1.15
N ARG A 361 19.51 7.25 -1.79
CA ARG A 361 19.47 6.16 -2.75
C ARG A 361 19.03 4.83 -2.13
N PRO A 362 19.69 4.27 -1.10
CA PRO A 362 19.21 3.02 -0.48
C PRO A 362 17.87 3.20 0.21
N ILE A 363 17.58 4.35 0.83
CA ILE A 363 16.33 4.57 1.56
C ILE A 363 15.17 4.75 0.57
N GLY A 364 15.20 5.71 -0.34
CA GLY A 364 14.10 5.97 -1.27
C GLY A 364 13.95 4.87 -2.32
N TYR A 365 14.99 4.61 -3.11
CA TYR A 365 14.91 3.62 -4.19
C TYR A 365 14.90 2.18 -3.65
N GLY A 366 15.78 1.89 -2.67
CA GLY A 366 15.95 0.52 -2.15
C GLY A 366 14.75 0.03 -1.35
N ALA A 367 14.14 0.86 -0.50
CA ALA A 367 12.98 0.45 0.28
C ALA A 367 11.75 0.20 -0.60
N MET A 368 11.57 0.99 -1.69
CA MET A 368 10.49 0.74 -2.63
C MET A 368 10.68 -0.57 -3.41
N LEU A 369 11.91 -0.95 -3.75
CA LEU A 369 12.17 -2.29 -4.31
C LEU A 369 11.83 -3.40 -3.31
N MET A 370 12.09 -3.19 -2.03
CA MET A 370 11.74 -4.16 -0.98
C MET A 370 10.22 -4.27 -0.81
N GLU A 371 9.47 -3.17 -0.88
CA GLU A 371 8.01 -3.20 -0.86
C GLU A 371 7.45 -3.92 -2.10
N SER A 372 8.01 -3.67 -3.26
CA SER A 372 7.62 -4.38 -4.48
C SER A 372 7.91 -5.89 -4.39
N PHE A 373 8.96 -6.28 -3.66
CA PHE A 373 9.21 -7.69 -3.36
C PHE A 373 8.10 -8.29 -2.50
N VAL A 374 7.54 -7.53 -1.54
CA VAL A 374 6.35 -7.94 -0.79
C VAL A 374 5.17 -8.19 -1.75
N ALA A 375 4.97 -7.32 -2.73
CA ALA A 375 3.90 -7.47 -3.73
C ALA A 375 4.06 -8.74 -4.59
N ILE A 376 5.28 -9.08 -4.97
CA ILE A 376 5.57 -10.36 -5.66
C ILE A 376 5.26 -11.56 -4.75
N MET A 377 5.64 -11.50 -3.47
CA MET A 377 5.32 -12.56 -2.51
C MET A 377 3.79 -12.74 -2.34
N ALA A 378 3.05 -11.64 -2.29
CA ALA A 378 1.59 -11.66 -2.20
C ALA A 378 0.93 -12.28 -3.44
N LEU A 379 1.42 -11.92 -4.63
CA LEU A 379 0.95 -12.50 -5.90
C LEU A 379 1.24 -14.00 -5.98
N ILE A 380 2.43 -14.43 -5.55
CA ILE A 380 2.79 -15.84 -5.47
C ILE A 380 1.84 -16.58 -4.51
N ALA A 381 1.64 -16.04 -3.31
CA ALA A 381 0.75 -16.66 -2.32
C ALA A 381 -0.68 -16.85 -2.86
N ALA A 382 -1.22 -15.87 -3.59
CA ALA A 382 -2.52 -15.98 -4.25
C ALA A 382 -2.52 -16.98 -5.42
N SER A 383 -1.35 -17.22 -6.05
CA SER A 383 -1.24 -18.02 -7.27
C SER A 383 -0.89 -19.49 -7.01
N VAL A 384 -0.45 -19.84 -5.80
CA VAL A 384 -0.12 -21.23 -5.42
C VAL A 384 -1.32 -21.99 -4.86
N ILE A 385 -2.39 -21.31 -4.47
CA ILE A 385 -3.65 -21.95 -4.06
C ILE A 385 -4.50 -22.31 -5.27
N ASP A 386 -5.41 -23.27 -5.07
CA ASP A 386 -6.36 -23.65 -6.12
C ASP A 386 -7.19 -22.44 -6.59
N PRO A 387 -7.30 -22.19 -7.92
CA PRO A 387 -8.06 -21.05 -8.42
C PRO A 387 -9.53 -21.02 -7.98
N GLY A 388 -10.16 -22.19 -7.79
CA GLY A 388 -11.53 -22.26 -7.28
C GLY A 388 -11.63 -21.77 -5.83
N VAL A 389 -10.66 -22.10 -4.98
CA VAL A 389 -10.52 -21.55 -3.61
C VAL A 389 -10.31 -20.05 -3.67
N TYR A 390 -9.39 -19.58 -4.54
CA TYR A 390 -9.14 -18.15 -4.72
C TYR A 390 -10.43 -17.38 -5.07
N PHE A 391 -11.20 -17.86 -6.05
CA PHE A 391 -12.42 -17.19 -6.47
C PHE A 391 -13.53 -17.30 -5.42
N ALA A 392 -13.65 -18.42 -4.70
CA ALA A 392 -14.59 -18.57 -3.60
C ALA A 392 -14.36 -17.56 -2.47
N MET A 393 -13.10 -17.28 -2.17
CA MET A 393 -12.71 -16.32 -1.13
C MET A 393 -12.89 -14.86 -1.55
N ASN A 394 -12.49 -14.50 -2.76
CA ASN A 394 -12.41 -13.09 -3.17
C ASN A 394 -13.68 -12.57 -3.87
N SER A 395 -14.56 -13.46 -4.36
CA SER A 395 -15.79 -13.03 -5.02
C SER A 395 -16.87 -12.67 -3.99
N PRO A 396 -17.68 -11.61 -4.24
CA PRO A 396 -18.79 -11.26 -3.37
C PRO A 396 -19.83 -12.37 -3.29
N ALA A 397 -20.49 -12.52 -2.14
CA ALA A 397 -21.57 -13.50 -1.96
C ALA A 397 -22.74 -13.29 -2.95
N ALA A 398 -23.00 -12.06 -3.36
CA ALA A 398 -23.97 -11.75 -4.41
C ALA A 398 -23.65 -12.39 -5.78
N VAL A 399 -22.40 -12.80 -6.00
CA VAL A 399 -21.93 -13.41 -7.25
C VAL A 399 -21.80 -14.93 -7.11
N VAL A 400 -21.21 -15.41 -6.01
CA VAL A 400 -20.92 -16.84 -5.82
C VAL A 400 -21.92 -17.58 -4.94
N GLY A 401 -22.89 -16.86 -4.34
CA GLY A 401 -23.84 -17.43 -3.40
C GLY A 401 -23.36 -17.42 -1.95
N HIS A 402 -24.18 -17.96 -1.06
CA HIS A 402 -23.94 -17.99 0.39
C HIS A 402 -23.53 -19.37 0.91
N THR A 403 -23.59 -20.39 0.06
CA THR A 403 -23.26 -21.78 0.41
C THR A 403 -22.08 -22.28 -0.43
N VAL A 404 -21.36 -23.28 0.08
CA VAL A 404 -20.24 -23.90 -0.65
C VAL A 404 -20.71 -24.61 -1.92
N GLN A 405 -21.97 -25.11 -1.94
CA GLN A 405 -22.59 -25.73 -3.09
C GLN A 405 -22.83 -24.72 -4.21
N GLU A 406 -23.46 -23.58 -3.88
CA GLU A 406 -23.69 -22.48 -4.85
C GLU A 406 -22.35 -21.96 -5.40
N ALA A 407 -21.39 -21.69 -4.51
CA ALA A 407 -20.07 -21.21 -4.91
C ALA A 407 -19.35 -22.17 -5.86
N SER A 408 -19.37 -23.49 -5.55
CA SER A 408 -18.77 -24.52 -6.39
C SER A 408 -19.42 -24.56 -7.78
N GLN A 409 -20.75 -24.49 -7.87
CA GLN A 409 -21.49 -24.48 -9.14
C GLN A 409 -21.14 -23.25 -9.98
N VAL A 410 -21.18 -22.05 -9.39
CA VAL A 410 -20.89 -20.79 -10.11
C VAL A 410 -19.46 -20.76 -10.60
N ILE A 411 -18.47 -21.09 -9.75
CA ILE A 411 -17.05 -21.10 -10.09
C ILE A 411 -16.75 -22.09 -11.21
N SER A 412 -17.43 -23.24 -11.23
CA SER A 412 -17.28 -24.22 -12.31
C SER A 412 -17.70 -23.66 -13.67
N THR A 413 -18.67 -22.75 -13.73
CA THR A 413 -19.06 -22.07 -14.98
C THR A 413 -17.96 -21.16 -15.54
N TRP A 414 -17.00 -20.78 -14.71
CA TRP A 414 -15.82 -19.99 -15.10
C TRP A 414 -14.65 -20.85 -15.60
N GLY A 415 -14.80 -22.17 -15.56
CA GLY A 415 -13.79 -23.12 -15.98
C GLY A 415 -12.82 -23.53 -14.87
N PHE A 416 -13.12 -23.20 -13.60
CA PHE A 416 -12.34 -23.62 -12.42
C PHE A 416 -13.16 -24.62 -11.62
N VAL A 417 -12.75 -25.89 -11.66
CA VAL A 417 -13.46 -26.96 -10.98
C VAL A 417 -13.05 -27.02 -9.51
N ILE A 418 -14.03 -26.82 -8.62
CA ILE A 418 -13.84 -26.92 -7.18
C ILE A 418 -15.02 -27.67 -6.57
N THR A 419 -14.80 -28.50 -5.55
CA THR A 419 -15.89 -29.19 -4.85
C THR A 419 -16.24 -28.52 -3.54
N PRO A 420 -17.50 -28.66 -3.07
CA PRO A 420 -17.90 -28.14 -1.75
C PRO A 420 -17.01 -28.67 -0.63
N GLU A 421 -16.65 -29.96 -0.68
CA GLU A 421 -15.82 -30.63 0.32
C GLU A 421 -14.41 -30.00 0.41
N THR A 422 -13.86 -29.59 -0.73
CA THR A 422 -12.57 -28.90 -0.77
C THR A 422 -12.64 -27.55 -0.06
N LEU A 423 -13.70 -26.76 -0.31
CA LEU A 423 -13.91 -25.47 0.35
C LEU A 423 -14.09 -25.62 1.86
N GLU A 424 -14.86 -26.60 2.30
CA GLU A 424 -15.01 -26.92 3.73
C GLU A 424 -13.70 -27.42 4.35
N GLN A 425 -12.94 -28.23 3.62
CA GLN A 425 -11.65 -28.73 4.12
C GLN A 425 -10.66 -27.59 4.33
N VAL A 426 -10.55 -26.67 3.38
CA VAL A 426 -9.68 -25.49 3.55
C VAL A 426 -10.12 -24.64 4.75
N ALA A 427 -11.43 -24.45 4.98
CA ALA A 427 -11.93 -23.73 6.15
C ALA A 427 -11.49 -24.42 7.45
N ARG A 428 -11.65 -25.75 7.54
CA ARG A 428 -11.20 -26.54 8.69
C ARG A 428 -9.67 -26.45 8.89
N ASP A 429 -8.89 -26.57 7.82
CA ASP A 429 -7.44 -26.56 7.87
C ASP A 429 -6.89 -25.24 8.40
N VAL A 430 -7.55 -24.11 8.09
CA VAL A 430 -7.12 -22.79 8.59
C VAL A 430 -7.80 -22.40 9.92
N GLY A 431 -8.66 -23.25 10.48
CA GLY A 431 -9.33 -23.01 11.76
C GLY A 431 -10.45 -21.95 11.69
N GLU A 432 -11.08 -21.80 10.54
CA GLU A 432 -12.18 -20.86 10.33
C GLU A 432 -13.50 -21.60 10.05
N THR A 433 -14.63 -20.94 10.35
CA THR A 433 -15.96 -21.51 10.11
C THR A 433 -16.33 -21.51 8.63
N SER A 434 -15.86 -20.51 7.87
CA SER A 434 -16.06 -20.39 6.42
C SER A 434 -14.97 -19.53 5.81
N ILE A 435 -14.60 -19.85 4.58
CA ILE A 435 -13.69 -19.04 3.75
C ILE A 435 -14.42 -18.27 2.64
N LEU A 436 -15.74 -18.49 2.49
CA LEU A 436 -16.52 -17.89 1.41
C LEU A 436 -16.63 -16.37 1.54
N SER A 437 -16.49 -15.69 0.40
CA SER A 437 -16.70 -14.24 0.25
C SER A 437 -15.96 -13.39 1.29
N ARG A 438 -14.80 -13.87 1.74
CA ARG A 438 -13.86 -13.08 2.55
C ARG A 438 -13.06 -12.13 1.65
N ALA A 439 -13.78 -11.30 0.90
CA ALA A 439 -13.23 -10.35 -0.04
C ALA A 439 -12.26 -9.36 0.64
N GLY A 440 -11.27 -8.90 -0.11
CA GLY A 440 -10.30 -7.91 0.37
C GLY A 440 -8.85 -8.40 0.33
N GLY A 441 -8.62 -9.63 -0.16
CA GLY A 441 -7.29 -10.17 -0.44
C GLY A 441 -6.52 -10.71 0.78
N ALA A 442 -6.69 -10.10 1.96
CA ALA A 442 -5.95 -10.46 3.17
C ALA A 442 -6.15 -11.94 3.59
N PRO A 443 -7.37 -12.47 3.72
CA PRO A 443 -7.54 -13.90 4.04
C PRO A 443 -6.96 -14.83 2.99
N THR A 444 -7.01 -14.44 1.72
CA THR A 444 -6.43 -15.24 0.62
C THR A 444 -4.91 -15.29 0.69
N LEU A 445 -4.28 -14.14 0.95
CA LEU A 445 -2.84 -14.09 1.20
C LEU A 445 -2.46 -14.99 2.39
N ALA A 446 -3.25 -14.95 3.47
CA ALA A 446 -3.01 -15.77 4.65
C ALA A 446 -3.11 -17.27 4.35
N VAL A 447 -4.09 -17.71 3.56
CA VAL A 447 -4.21 -19.11 3.10
C VAL A 447 -2.98 -19.51 2.26
N GLY A 448 -2.57 -18.68 1.32
CA GLY A 448 -1.41 -18.95 0.46
C GLY A 448 -0.09 -19.01 1.26
N MET A 449 0.10 -18.08 2.19
CA MET A 449 1.25 -18.11 3.10
C MET A 449 1.26 -19.35 3.97
N ALA A 450 0.11 -19.69 4.57
CA ALA A 450 -0.02 -20.90 5.39
C ALA A 450 0.26 -22.16 4.57
N HIS A 451 -0.23 -22.22 3.33
CA HIS A 451 0.01 -23.31 2.39
C HIS A 451 1.50 -23.55 2.10
N ILE A 452 2.30 -22.49 2.04
CA ILE A 452 3.76 -22.59 1.83
C ILE A 452 4.46 -22.91 3.14
N LEU A 453 4.18 -22.18 4.22
CA LEU A 453 4.94 -22.25 5.47
C LEU A 453 4.73 -23.54 6.23
N HIS A 454 3.51 -24.14 6.21
CA HIS A 454 3.27 -25.41 6.88
C HIS A 454 4.09 -26.57 6.28
N GLN A 455 4.44 -26.48 4.99
CA GLN A 455 5.28 -27.49 4.32
C GLN A 455 6.75 -27.42 4.76
N VAL A 456 7.20 -26.24 5.21
CA VAL A 456 8.55 -26.02 5.74
C VAL A 456 8.62 -26.40 7.21
N ILE A 457 7.62 -25.99 8.02
CA ILE A 457 7.61 -26.14 9.47
C ILE A 457 6.26 -26.66 9.96
N GLY A 458 6.24 -27.83 10.54
CA GLY A 458 5.15 -28.36 11.36
C GLY A 458 4.05 -29.14 10.64
N GLY A 459 4.08 -29.24 9.30
CA GLY A 459 3.11 -30.01 8.53
C GLY A 459 1.68 -29.48 8.63
N LYS A 460 0.69 -30.24 8.18
CA LYS A 460 -0.73 -29.83 8.12
C LYS A 460 -1.32 -29.39 9.46
N THR A 461 -0.85 -29.94 10.58
CA THR A 461 -1.33 -29.57 11.92
C THR A 461 -1.04 -28.12 12.30
N MET A 462 -0.06 -27.48 11.65
CA MET A 462 0.32 -26.09 11.87
C MET A 462 -0.33 -25.11 10.88
N MET A 463 -1.21 -25.58 9.98
CA MET A 463 -1.77 -24.68 8.96
C MET A 463 -2.63 -23.57 9.55
N ALA A 464 -3.45 -23.86 10.56
CA ALA A 464 -4.22 -22.84 11.28
C ALA A 464 -3.32 -21.82 12.00
N PHE A 465 -2.21 -22.28 12.62
CA PHE A 465 -1.24 -21.38 13.25
C PHE A 465 -0.64 -20.43 12.20
N TRP A 466 -0.19 -20.94 11.05
CA TRP A 466 0.41 -20.11 10.00
C TRP A 466 -0.59 -19.16 9.35
N TYR A 467 -1.84 -19.59 9.23
CA TYR A 467 -2.91 -18.71 8.76
C TYR A 467 -3.11 -17.50 9.70
N HIS A 468 -3.28 -17.74 11.00
CA HIS A 468 -3.47 -16.66 11.97
C HIS A 468 -2.20 -15.83 12.21
N PHE A 469 -1.02 -16.44 12.04
CA PHE A 469 0.25 -15.71 11.98
C PHE A 469 0.26 -14.72 10.79
N ALA A 470 -0.20 -15.16 9.62
CA ALA A 470 -0.29 -14.30 8.44
C ALA A 470 -1.35 -13.18 8.62
N ILE A 471 -2.50 -13.47 9.21
CA ILE A 471 -3.50 -12.45 9.57
C ILE A 471 -2.91 -11.41 10.55
N LEU A 472 -2.17 -11.85 11.58
CA LEU A 472 -1.46 -10.94 12.48
C LEU A 472 -0.43 -10.09 11.73
N PHE A 473 0.37 -10.71 10.88
CA PHE A 473 1.37 -10.04 10.05
C PHE A 473 0.73 -8.94 9.20
N GLU A 474 -0.34 -9.26 8.46
CA GLU A 474 -1.05 -8.30 7.63
C GLU A 474 -1.68 -7.17 8.44
N ALA A 475 -2.36 -7.50 9.52
CA ALA A 475 -2.99 -6.49 10.36
C ALA A 475 -1.97 -5.54 10.97
N LEU A 476 -0.80 -6.02 11.42
CA LEU A 476 0.29 -5.16 11.88
C LEU A 476 0.88 -4.31 10.76
N PHE A 477 0.98 -4.86 9.55
CA PHE A 477 1.40 -4.11 8.38
C PHE A 477 0.50 -2.89 8.15
N ILE A 478 -0.80 -3.10 8.25
CA ILE A 478 -1.82 -2.09 7.94
C ILE A 478 -1.97 -1.10 9.09
N LEU A 479 -2.08 -1.60 10.33
CA LEU A 479 -2.34 -0.74 11.49
C LEU A 479 -1.21 0.27 11.75
N THR A 480 0.05 -0.09 11.50
CA THR A 480 1.16 0.89 11.56
C THR A 480 0.99 2.02 10.54
N ALA A 481 0.51 1.72 9.35
CA ALA A 481 0.21 2.73 8.33
C ALA A 481 -1.01 3.59 8.72
N VAL A 482 -2.05 3.00 9.34
CA VAL A 482 -3.21 3.75 9.85
C VAL A 482 -2.80 4.68 10.98
N ASP A 483 -1.97 4.23 11.91
CA ASP A 483 -1.49 5.03 13.04
C ASP A 483 -0.65 6.23 12.57
N ALA A 484 0.38 5.97 11.75
CA ALA A 484 1.24 7.01 11.19
C ALA A 484 0.46 7.95 10.26
N GLY A 485 -0.42 7.39 9.43
CA GLY A 485 -1.25 8.15 8.50
C GLY A 485 -2.27 9.04 9.19
N THR A 486 -2.95 8.56 10.25
CA THR A 486 -3.90 9.37 11.03
C THR A 486 -3.20 10.56 11.69
N ARG A 487 -1.99 10.35 12.21
CA ARG A 487 -1.18 11.42 12.79
C ARG A 487 -0.74 12.43 11.72
N SER A 488 -0.33 11.96 10.55
CA SER A 488 0.03 12.83 9.43
C SER A 488 -1.17 13.63 8.93
N LEU A 489 -2.34 13.01 8.83
CA LEU A 489 -3.59 13.66 8.46
C LEU A 489 -4.00 14.74 9.48
N ARG A 490 -3.80 14.48 10.78
CA ARG A 490 -3.98 15.49 11.84
C ARG A 490 -3.12 16.73 11.59
N PHE A 491 -1.81 16.55 11.30
CA PHE A 491 -0.92 17.68 10.99
C PHE A 491 -1.39 18.44 9.75
N MET A 492 -1.83 17.74 8.70
CA MET A 492 -2.36 18.38 7.49
C MET A 492 -3.63 19.20 7.77
N PHE A 493 -4.53 18.72 8.64
CA PHE A 493 -5.68 19.53 9.09
C PHE A 493 -5.22 20.73 9.91
N GLN A 494 -4.25 20.60 10.79
CA GLN A 494 -3.70 21.72 11.56
C GLN A 494 -3.09 22.79 10.64
N ASP A 495 -2.31 22.40 9.66
CA ASP A 495 -1.70 23.31 8.69
C ASP A 495 -2.76 24.03 7.84
N LEU A 496 -3.75 23.28 7.33
CA LEU A 496 -4.83 23.84 6.53
C LEU A 496 -5.69 24.81 7.35
N LEU A 497 -6.17 24.39 8.51
CA LEU A 497 -7.00 25.19 9.41
C LEU A 497 -6.23 26.39 9.97
N GLY A 498 -4.95 26.20 10.29
CA GLY A 498 -4.06 27.26 10.76
C GLY A 498 -3.83 28.38 9.77
N THR A 499 -4.05 28.13 8.48
CA THR A 499 -4.05 29.17 7.44
C THR A 499 -5.20 30.17 7.67
N PHE A 500 -6.33 29.73 8.23
CA PHE A 500 -7.51 30.56 8.48
C PHE A 500 -7.60 30.95 9.96
N ILE A 501 -7.27 30.05 10.89
CA ILE A 501 -7.41 30.20 12.34
C ILE A 501 -6.06 29.90 12.99
N LYS A 502 -5.23 30.94 13.14
CA LYS A 502 -3.84 30.82 13.65
C LYS A 502 -3.65 29.97 14.91
N PRO A 503 -4.50 30.03 15.96
CA PRO A 503 -4.35 29.16 17.14
C PRO A 503 -4.40 27.65 16.86
N LEU A 504 -5.06 27.23 15.79
CA LEU A 504 -5.16 25.81 15.41
C LEU A 504 -3.87 25.25 14.77
N ALA A 505 -2.98 26.12 14.31
CA ALA A 505 -1.66 25.74 13.81
C ALA A 505 -0.69 25.29 14.91
N ASN A 506 -1.00 25.61 16.19
CA ASN A 506 -0.10 25.26 17.30
C ASN A 506 -0.19 23.76 17.64
N THR A 507 0.87 23.03 17.28
CA THR A 507 1.02 21.60 17.52
C THR A 507 1.23 21.24 19.00
N GLU A 508 1.59 22.20 19.86
CA GLU A 508 1.71 22.00 21.30
C GLU A 508 0.36 22.15 22.04
N SER A 509 -0.63 22.78 21.41
CA SER A 509 -1.97 22.97 21.99
C SER A 509 -2.76 21.67 22.02
N LEU A 510 -3.10 21.20 23.23
CA LEU A 510 -3.94 20.00 23.40
C LEU A 510 -5.29 20.13 22.69
N VAL A 511 -5.92 21.32 22.79
CA VAL A 511 -7.22 21.58 22.14
C VAL A 511 -7.11 21.51 20.62
N ALA A 512 -6.09 22.14 20.03
CA ALA A 512 -5.84 22.07 18.59
C ALA A 512 -5.57 20.63 18.14
N ASN A 513 -4.78 19.88 18.91
CA ASN A 513 -4.49 18.47 18.65
C ASN A 513 -5.75 17.60 18.70
N LEU A 514 -6.60 17.75 19.72
CA LEU A 514 -7.85 16.99 19.84
C LEU A 514 -8.84 17.31 18.72
N LEU A 515 -9.02 18.59 18.38
CA LEU A 515 -9.91 19.00 17.29
C LEU A 515 -9.43 18.45 15.94
N ALA A 516 -8.15 18.61 15.63
CA ALA A 516 -7.59 18.11 14.38
C ALA A 516 -7.61 16.57 14.31
N THR A 517 -7.36 15.87 15.44
CA THR A 517 -7.49 14.41 15.50
C THR A 517 -8.94 13.98 15.30
N THR A 518 -9.90 14.67 15.93
CA THR A 518 -11.32 14.38 15.75
C THR A 518 -11.73 14.52 14.28
N LEU A 519 -11.32 15.61 13.61
CA LEU A 519 -11.59 15.80 12.18
C LEU A 519 -10.93 14.74 11.31
N ALA A 520 -9.68 14.41 11.58
CA ALA A 520 -8.95 13.38 10.85
C ALA A 520 -9.64 12.02 10.98
N VAL A 521 -9.94 11.61 12.22
CA VAL A 521 -10.56 10.30 12.49
C VAL A 521 -12.01 10.25 12.04
N ALA A 522 -12.78 11.33 12.21
CA ALA A 522 -14.15 11.40 11.72
C ALA A 522 -14.22 11.29 10.19
N SER A 523 -13.26 11.91 9.48
CA SER A 523 -13.26 11.90 8.01
C SER A 523 -12.99 10.49 7.46
N TRP A 524 -11.90 9.82 7.85
CA TRP A 524 -11.67 8.47 7.35
C TRP A 524 -12.59 7.42 7.99
N GLY A 525 -13.00 7.64 9.25
CA GLY A 525 -13.95 6.76 9.96
C GLY A 525 -15.34 6.75 9.32
N TYR A 526 -15.78 7.88 8.77
CA TYR A 526 -17.03 7.95 8.00
C TYR A 526 -16.99 7.00 6.79
N PHE A 527 -15.93 7.09 5.95
CA PHE A 527 -15.79 6.22 4.77
C PHE A 527 -15.56 4.76 5.17
N LEU A 528 -14.84 4.48 6.25
CA LEU A 528 -14.70 3.14 6.80
C LEU A 528 -16.08 2.56 7.16
N TYR A 529 -16.86 3.31 7.93
CA TYR A 529 -18.19 2.86 8.36
C TYR A 529 -19.11 2.62 7.17
N GLN A 530 -19.16 3.56 6.22
CA GLN A 530 -19.93 3.39 4.98
C GLN A 530 -19.48 2.15 4.20
N GLY A 531 -18.18 1.92 4.06
CA GLY A 531 -17.65 0.74 3.38
C GLY A 531 -17.96 -0.59 4.09
N VAL A 532 -18.15 -0.56 5.42
CA VAL A 532 -18.53 -1.76 6.18
C VAL A 532 -20.02 -2.08 6.03
N VAL A 533 -20.88 -1.06 6.05
CA VAL A 533 -22.33 -1.24 5.96
C VAL A 533 -22.85 -1.31 4.53
N ASP A 534 -22.01 -1.04 3.54
CA ASP A 534 -22.34 -1.07 2.12
C ASP A 534 -22.79 -2.49 1.69
N PRO A 535 -24.01 -2.66 1.19
CA PRO A 535 -24.50 -3.96 0.72
C PRO A 535 -23.69 -4.55 -0.44
N LEU A 536 -22.99 -3.70 -1.23
CA LEU A 536 -22.09 -4.13 -2.31
C LEU A 536 -20.76 -4.71 -1.78
N GLY A 537 -20.46 -4.48 -0.49
CA GLY A 537 -19.16 -4.77 0.10
C GLY A 537 -18.14 -3.70 -0.25
N GLY A 538 -17.73 -2.91 0.75
CA GLY A 538 -16.94 -1.69 0.56
C GLY A 538 -15.58 -1.86 -0.13
N ILE A 539 -15.03 -3.07 -0.22
CA ILE A 539 -13.83 -3.34 -1.01
C ILE A 539 -14.08 -3.08 -2.50
N ASN A 540 -15.25 -3.44 -3.02
CA ASN A 540 -15.56 -3.29 -4.44
C ASN A 540 -15.79 -1.82 -4.84
N THR A 541 -16.24 -0.98 -3.90
CA THR A 541 -16.48 0.45 -4.11
C THR A 541 -15.24 1.29 -3.78
N LEU A 542 -14.61 1.06 -2.64
CA LEU A 542 -13.51 1.89 -2.15
C LEU A 542 -12.12 1.51 -2.70
N TRP A 543 -11.88 0.23 -3.10
CA TRP A 543 -10.57 -0.16 -3.62
C TRP A 543 -10.20 0.51 -4.95
N PRO A 544 -11.11 0.65 -5.94
CA PRO A 544 -10.82 1.44 -7.13
C PRO A 544 -10.54 2.92 -6.83
N LEU A 545 -11.26 3.52 -5.88
CA LEU A 545 -11.00 4.89 -5.41
C LEU A 545 -9.59 5.00 -4.81
N PHE A 546 -9.20 4.04 -3.95
CA PHE A 546 -7.86 3.96 -3.39
C PHE A 546 -6.81 3.87 -4.49
N GLY A 547 -7.01 3.01 -5.48
CA GLY A 547 -6.04 2.83 -6.57
C GLY A 547 -5.86 4.09 -7.42
N ILE A 548 -6.97 4.73 -7.82
CA ILE A 548 -6.96 5.98 -8.60
C ILE A 548 -6.31 7.09 -7.77
N ALA A 549 -6.75 7.30 -6.53
CA ALA A 549 -6.24 8.33 -5.64
C ALA A 549 -4.74 8.18 -5.38
N ASN A 550 -4.31 6.96 -5.09
CA ASN A 550 -2.91 6.64 -4.79
C ASN A 550 -1.99 6.88 -5.99
N GLN A 551 -2.37 6.42 -7.19
CA GLN A 551 -1.57 6.68 -8.40
C GLN A 551 -1.60 8.15 -8.84
N MET A 552 -2.71 8.84 -8.61
CA MET A 552 -2.80 10.25 -8.90
C MET A 552 -1.83 11.08 -8.03
N LEU A 553 -1.71 10.74 -6.76
CA LEU A 553 -0.74 11.38 -5.87
C LEU A 553 0.70 11.11 -6.33
N ALA A 554 0.99 9.90 -6.83
CA ALA A 554 2.27 9.59 -7.46
C ALA A 554 2.51 10.44 -8.71
N GLY A 555 1.49 10.63 -9.54
CA GLY A 555 1.53 11.51 -10.70
C GLY A 555 1.84 12.96 -10.33
N ILE A 556 1.20 13.50 -9.30
CA ILE A 556 1.48 14.86 -8.77
C ILE A 556 2.94 14.99 -8.33
N ALA A 557 3.44 14.00 -7.58
CA ALA A 557 4.82 13.98 -7.10
C ALA A 557 5.85 13.94 -8.25
N LEU A 558 5.60 13.13 -9.27
CA LEU A 558 6.46 13.02 -10.45
C LEU A 558 6.38 14.26 -11.35
N ILE A 559 5.21 14.92 -11.45
CA ILE A 559 5.05 16.22 -12.13
C ILE A 559 5.91 17.28 -11.41
N LEU A 560 5.81 17.37 -10.08
CA LEU A 560 6.66 18.26 -9.29
C LEU A 560 8.15 17.98 -9.55
N ALA A 561 8.57 16.71 -9.49
CA ALA A 561 9.96 16.33 -9.74
C ALA A 561 10.41 16.72 -11.17
N SER A 562 9.55 16.56 -12.17
CA SER A 562 9.82 16.96 -13.54
C SER A 562 10.01 18.47 -13.68
N VAL A 563 9.12 19.27 -13.06
CA VAL A 563 9.22 20.73 -13.03
C VAL A 563 10.52 21.18 -12.33
N VAL A 564 10.87 20.55 -11.22
CA VAL A 564 12.11 20.88 -10.49
C VAL A 564 13.34 20.54 -11.33
N LEU A 565 13.38 19.42 -12.03
CA LEU A 565 14.49 19.08 -12.93
C LEU A 565 14.66 20.13 -14.05
N VAL A 566 13.57 20.63 -14.63
CA VAL A 566 13.63 21.75 -15.60
C VAL A 566 14.19 23.01 -14.93
N LYS A 567 13.75 23.36 -13.72
CA LYS A 567 14.23 24.52 -12.96
C LYS A 567 15.70 24.39 -12.55
N MET A 568 16.20 23.15 -12.35
CA MET A 568 17.62 22.86 -12.09
C MET A 568 18.49 22.87 -13.36
N LYS A 569 17.93 23.12 -14.53
CA LYS A 569 18.63 23.05 -15.83
C LYS A 569 19.14 21.64 -16.14
N LYS A 570 18.37 20.64 -15.75
CA LYS A 570 18.64 19.23 -16.03
C LYS A 570 17.62 18.63 -17.01
N GLU A 571 17.22 19.41 -18.03
CA GLU A 571 16.18 19.06 -19.00
C GLU A 571 16.44 17.73 -19.69
N ARG A 572 17.69 17.40 -19.97
CA ARG A 572 18.10 16.14 -20.58
C ARG A 572 17.70 14.89 -19.76
N PHE A 573 17.40 15.05 -18.47
CA PHE A 573 17.03 13.96 -17.57
C PHE A 573 15.55 13.97 -17.18
N VAL A 574 14.77 14.93 -17.65
CA VAL A 574 13.34 15.05 -17.29
C VAL A 574 12.55 13.80 -17.65
N TRP A 575 12.95 13.08 -18.68
CA TRP A 575 12.31 11.82 -19.07
C TRP A 575 12.23 10.79 -17.94
N VAL A 576 13.18 10.81 -16.99
CA VAL A 576 13.21 9.86 -15.84
C VAL A 576 11.97 9.99 -14.97
N THR A 577 11.44 11.19 -14.80
CA THR A 577 10.24 11.48 -14.01
C THR A 577 9.01 11.74 -14.88
N LEU A 578 9.18 12.31 -16.07
CA LEU A 578 8.07 12.69 -16.95
C LEU A 578 7.42 11.49 -17.64
N LEU A 579 8.19 10.49 -18.11
CA LEU A 579 7.62 9.31 -18.74
C LEU A 579 6.72 8.52 -17.79
N PRO A 580 7.17 8.16 -16.57
CA PRO A 580 6.27 7.52 -15.62
C PRO A 580 5.10 8.43 -15.21
N ALA A 581 5.30 9.74 -15.07
CA ALA A 581 4.19 10.67 -14.81
C ALA A 581 3.12 10.61 -15.90
N LEU A 582 3.52 10.62 -17.18
CA LEU A 582 2.60 10.51 -18.32
C LEU A 582 1.89 9.15 -18.34
N GLY A 583 2.59 8.05 -18.07
CA GLY A 583 2.00 6.72 -17.96
C GLY A 583 0.92 6.67 -16.87
N LEU A 584 1.21 7.18 -15.68
CA LEU A 584 0.25 7.26 -14.58
C LEU A 584 -0.93 8.20 -14.91
N LEU A 585 -0.67 9.31 -15.57
CA LEU A 585 -1.72 10.23 -16.03
C LEU A 585 -2.72 9.53 -16.95
N VAL A 586 -2.21 8.77 -17.94
CA VAL A 586 -3.07 8.01 -18.87
C VAL A 586 -3.87 6.95 -18.11
N VAL A 587 -3.23 6.16 -17.26
CA VAL A 587 -3.89 5.11 -16.47
C VAL A 587 -4.99 5.70 -15.59
N THR A 588 -4.65 6.71 -14.76
CA THR A 588 -5.57 7.27 -13.76
C THR A 588 -6.73 8.04 -14.37
N LEU A 589 -6.48 8.82 -15.42
CA LEU A 589 -7.55 9.54 -16.12
C LEU A 589 -8.47 8.59 -16.87
N THR A 590 -7.94 7.53 -17.51
CA THR A 590 -8.78 6.53 -18.18
C THR A 590 -9.62 5.77 -17.15
N ALA A 591 -9.03 5.35 -16.03
CA ALA A 591 -9.76 4.67 -14.96
C ALA A 591 -10.85 5.57 -14.36
N GLY A 592 -10.51 6.84 -14.07
CA GLY A 592 -11.46 7.81 -13.56
C GLY A 592 -12.60 8.07 -14.53
N TRP A 593 -12.29 8.22 -15.82
CA TRP A 593 -13.29 8.42 -16.87
C TRP A 593 -14.25 7.24 -16.96
N GLN A 594 -13.73 5.99 -16.99
CA GLN A 594 -14.57 4.79 -17.04
C GLN A 594 -15.41 4.64 -15.76
N LYS A 595 -14.85 4.95 -14.59
CA LYS A 595 -15.61 4.95 -13.33
C LYS A 595 -16.72 5.99 -13.29
N LEU A 596 -16.65 7.06 -14.08
CA LEU A 596 -17.71 8.05 -14.18
C LEU A 596 -18.69 7.75 -15.32
N PHE A 597 -18.22 7.42 -16.50
CA PHE A 597 -18.99 7.52 -17.73
C PHE A 597 -19.12 6.24 -18.56
N ASP A 598 -18.58 5.10 -18.08
CA ASP A 598 -18.78 3.83 -18.77
C ASP A 598 -20.27 3.47 -18.80
N ALA A 599 -20.73 2.86 -19.89
CA ALA A 599 -22.13 2.45 -20.02
C ALA A 599 -22.52 1.27 -19.11
N SER A 600 -21.51 0.49 -18.66
CA SER A 600 -21.73 -0.66 -17.81
C SER A 600 -21.93 -0.26 -16.34
N PRO A 601 -23.08 -0.63 -15.73
CA PRO A 601 -23.29 -0.42 -14.30
C PRO A 601 -22.32 -1.17 -13.40
N LYS A 602 -21.57 -2.15 -13.92
CA LYS A 602 -20.52 -2.86 -13.17
C LYS A 602 -19.24 -2.02 -13.03
N ILE A 603 -19.03 -1.05 -13.92
CA ILE A 603 -17.82 -0.23 -13.97
C ILE A 603 -18.11 1.20 -13.48
N SER A 604 -19.14 1.85 -14.03
CA SER A 604 -19.44 3.25 -13.77
C SER A 604 -20.34 3.44 -12.56
N PHE A 605 -19.95 4.31 -11.65
CA PHE A 605 -20.77 4.72 -10.51
C PHE A 605 -22.04 5.44 -10.94
N LEU A 606 -21.99 6.31 -11.95
CA LEU A 606 -23.17 7.03 -12.43
C LEU A 606 -24.17 6.08 -13.12
N ALA A 607 -23.71 5.13 -13.93
CA ALA A 607 -24.57 4.13 -14.55
C ALA A 607 -25.15 3.18 -13.50
N HIS A 608 -24.39 2.83 -12.45
CA HIS A 608 -24.85 2.01 -11.34
C HIS A 608 -25.92 2.75 -10.52
N ALA A 609 -25.67 4.00 -10.13
CA ALA A 609 -26.63 4.84 -9.44
C ALA A 609 -27.95 5.01 -10.24
N SER A 610 -27.85 5.22 -11.56
CA SER A 610 -29.00 5.33 -12.44
C SER A 610 -29.84 4.03 -12.48
N LYS A 611 -29.18 2.87 -12.55
CA LYS A 611 -29.85 1.57 -12.53
C LYS A 611 -30.60 1.35 -11.23
N PHE A 612 -29.94 1.60 -10.08
CA PHE A 612 -30.52 1.36 -8.76
C PHE A 612 -31.60 2.39 -8.42
N SER A 613 -31.44 3.65 -8.79
CA SER A 613 -32.47 4.68 -8.60
C SER A 613 -33.71 4.43 -9.45
N GLY A 614 -33.53 3.97 -10.71
CA GLY A 614 -34.63 3.60 -11.59
C GLY A 614 -35.44 2.40 -11.05
N ALA A 615 -34.77 1.35 -10.57
CA ALA A 615 -35.45 0.22 -9.94
C ALA A 615 -36.18 0.64 -8.64
N ALA A 616 -35.53 1.44 -7.80
CA ALA A 616 -36.14 1.95 -6.57
C ALA A 616 -37.38 2.79 -6.81
N ALA A 617 -37.40 3.61 -7.87
CA ALA A 617 -38.58 4.38 -8.28
C ALA A 617 -39.75 3.52 -8.70
N ASN A 618 -39.47 2.31 -9.21
CA ASN A 618 -40.50 1.30 -9.58
C ASN A 618 -40.89 0.40 -8.39
N GLY A 619 -40.31 0.61 -7.21
CA GLY A 619 -40.54 -0.25 -6.03
C GLY A 619 -39.80 -1.61 -6.08
N GLU A 620 -38.88 -1.78 -7.03
CA GLU A 620 -38.08 -3.01 -7.17
C GLU A 620 -36.84 -2.93 -6.29
N VAL A 621 -36.50 -4.03 -5.60
CA VAL A 621 -35.25 -4.15 -4.82
C VAL A 621 -34.28 -5.03 -5.59
N LEU A 622 -33.17 -4.46 -6.00
CA LEU A 622 -32.10 -5.18 -6.70
C LEU A 622 -31.07 -5.73 -5.71
N ALA A 623 -30.66 -6.98 -5.94
CA ALA A 623 -29.54 -7.54 -5.19
C ALA A 623 -28.26 -6.73 -5.42
N PRO A 624 -27.41 -6.58 -4.38
CA PRO A 624 -27.46 -7.22 -3.06
C PRO A 624 -28.28 -6.49 -2.00
N ALA A 625 -28.94 -5.36 -2.32
CA ALA A 625 -29.85 -4.69 -1.38
C ALA A 625 -31.05 -5.59 -1.01
N LYS A 626 -31.51 -5.48 0.23
CA LYS A 626 -32.65 -6.23 0.77
C LYS A 626 -33.88 -5.32 1.00
N THR A 627 -33.65 -3.99 1.00
CA THR A 627 -34.68 -2.97 1.25
C THR A 627 -34.49 -1.79 0.31
N LEU A 628 -35.54 -0.98 0.13
CA LEU A 628 -35.47 0.27 -0.63
C LEU A 628 -34.52 1.28 0.02
N GLU A 629 -34.39 1.29 1.34
CA GLU A 629 -33.46 2.13 2.08
C GLU A 629 -32.01 1.78 1.73
N GLN A 630 -31.67 0.50 1.68
CA GLN A 630 -30.36 0.04 1.22
C GLN A 630 -30.09 0.41 -0.25
N MET A 631 -31.11 0.39 -1.12
CA MET A 631 -30.99 0.87 -2.49
C MET A 631 -30.64 2.37 -2.54
N GLN A 632 -31.31 3.18 -1.71
CA GLN A 632 -31.01 4.63 -1.61
C GLN A 632 -29.60 4.89 -1.08
N GLN A 633 -29.15 4.09 -0.11
CA GLN A 633 -27.78 4.17 0.41
C GLN A 633 -26.75 3.86 -0.68
N ILE A 634 -26.96 2.80 -1.48
CA ILE A 634 -26.07 2.47 -2.60
C ILE A 634 -26.00 3.64 -3.60
N VAL A 635 -27.14 4.20 -3.99
CA VAL A 635 -27.21 5.35 -4.92
C VAL A 635 -26.47 6.56 -4.34
N PHE A 636 -26.64 6.85 -3.05
CA PHE A 636 -25.92 7.94 -2.39
C PHE A 636 -24.41 7.71 -2.39
N ASN A 637 -23.94 6.50 -2.05
CA ASN A 637 -22.53 6.16 -2.07
C ASN A 637 -21.93 6.28 -3.47
N ASP A 638 -22.62 5.80 -4.50
CA ASP A 638 -22.17 5.94 -5.90
C ASP A 638 -21.98 7.41 -6.32
N TYR A 639 -22.91 8.29 -5.92
CA TYR A 639 -22.75 9.74 -6.21
C TYR A 639 -21.58 10.36 -5.44
N VAL A 640 -21.36 9.98 -4.18
CA VAL A 640 -20.20 10.45 -3.40
C VAL A 640 -18.91 10.00 -4.07
N ASP A 641 -18.82 8.73 -4.48
CA ASP A 641 -17.64 8.18 -5.16
C ASP A 641 -17.39 8.84 -6.52
N ALA A 642 -18.46 9.12 -7.26
CA ALA A 642 -18.36 9.85 -8.52
C ALA A 642 -17.83 11.28 -8.34
N VAL A 643 -18.32 12.01 -7.33
CA VAL A 643 -17.84 13.36 -7.01
C VAL A 643 -16.36 13.33 -6.60
N LEU A 644 -15.96 12.37 -5.77
CA LEU A 644 -14.56 12.20 -5.35
C LEU A 644 -13.63 11.96 -6.54
N ILE A 645 -14.00 11.06 -7.46
CA ILE A 645 -13.20 10.82 -8.68
C ILE A 645 -13.13 12.08 -9.55
N GLY A 646 -14.24 12.78 -9.72
CA GLY A 646 -14.25 14.04 -10.47
C GLY A 646 -13.31 15.08 -9.88
N LEU A 647 -13.33 15.25 -8.57
CA LEU A 647 -12.40 16.12 -7.84
C LEU A 647 -10.95 15.68 -7.99
N PHE A 648 -10.68 14.38 -7.89
CA PHE A 648 -9.33 13.83 -8.07
C PHE A 648 -8.80 14.10 -9.48
N MET A 649 -9.60 13.85 -10.51
CA MET A 649 -9.23 14.14 -11.90
C MET A 649 -8.97 15.64 -12.10
N PHE A 650 -9.80 16.50 -11.51
CA PHE A 650 -9.62 17.95 -11.57
C PHE A 650 -8.28 18.37 -10.93
N VAL A 651 -7.97 17.89 -9.73
CA VAL A 651 -6.69 18.16 -9.04
C VAL A 651 -5.51 17.75 -9.90
N LEU A 652 -5.55 16.55 -10.47
CA LEU A 652 -4.46 16.04 -11.32
C LEU A 652 -4.27 16.90 -12.58
N LEU A 653 -5.36 17.24 -13.28
CA LEU A 653 -5.30 18.09 -14.48
C LEU A 653 -4.83 19.51 -14.15
N ALA A 654 -5.29 20.07 -13.03
CA ALA A 654 -4.81 21.37 -12.55
C ALA A 654 -3.29 21.34 -12.28
N MET A 655 -2.79 20.28 -11.64
CA MET A 655 -1.36 20.12 -11.39
C MET A 655 -0.55 19.99 -12.67
N VAL A 656 -1.07 19.30 -13.70
CA VAL A 656 -0.45 19.28 -15.04
C VAL A 656 -0.40 20.67 -15.63
N GLY A 657 -1.51 21.42 -15.58
CA GLY A 657 -1.59 22.79 -16.10
C GLY A 657 -0.60 23.76 -15.42
N PHE A 658 -0.53 23.72 -14.08
CA PHE A 658 0.45 24.51 -13.32
C PHE A 658 1.88 24.08 -13.64
N GLY A 659 2.14 22.77 -13.71
CA GLY A 659 3.46 22.23 -14.06
C GLY A 659 3.94 22.67 -15.42
N LEU A 660 3.10 22.58 -16.44
CA LEU A 660 3.42 23.02 -17.80
C LEU A 660 3.69 24.54 -17.87
N ARG A 661 2.89 25.35 -17.16
CA ARG A 661 3.11 26.80 -17.08
C ARG A 661 4.48 27.13 -16.49
N VAL A 662 4.81 26.53 -15.35
CA VAL A 662 6.07 26.79 -14.63
C VAL A 662 7.25 26.24 -15.43
N ALA A 663 7.15 25.07 -16.01
CA ALA A 663 8.19 24.49 -16.85
C ALA A 663 8.51 25.40 -18.06
N ARG A 664 7.48 25.92 -18.76
CA ARG A 664 7.66 26.88 -19.86
C ARG A 664 8.38 28.15 -19.38
N GLN A 665 8.02 28.71 -18.24
CA GLN A 665 8.69 29.89 -17.67
C GLN A 665 10.15 29.57 -17.31
N ALA A 666 10.41 28.40 -16.72
CA ALA A 666 11.77 28.00 -16.37
C ALA A 666 12.65 27.75 -17.61
N LEU A 667 12.11 27.22 -18.70
CA LEU A 667 12.85 27.05 -19.96
C LEU A 667 13.25 28.38 -20.61
N ALA A 668 12.47 29.43 -20.44
CA ALA A 668 12.76 30.77 -20.97
C ALA A 668 13.93 31.46 -20.27
N VAL A 669 14.32 31.03 -19.09
CA VAL A 669 15.40 31.62 -18.27
C VAL A 669 16.68 30.77 -18.41
N LYS A 670 17.84 31.39 -18.50
CA LYS A 670 19.14 30.69 -18.70
C LYS A 670 19.76 30.10 -17.42
N TRP A 671 19.37 30.59 -16.26
CA TRP A 671 19.89 30.16 -14.96
C TRP A 671 18.89 29.27 -14.19
N ALA A 672 19.40 28.54 -13.22
CA ALA A 672 18.55 27.72 -12.34
C ALA A 672 17.63 28.59 -11.49
N THR A 673 16.34 28.22 -11.44
CA THR A 673 15.30 28.97 -10.70
C THR A 673 14.71 28.13 -9.56
N VAL A 674 15.35 27.02 -9.24
CA VAL A 674 14.92 26.10 -8.17
C VAL A 674 15.07 26.77 -6.80
N LYS A 675 14.12 26.50 -5.91
CA LYS A 675 14.12 27.02 -4.53
C LYS A 675 14.64 25.96 -3.55
N GLU A 676 15.96 25.72 -3.61
CA GLU A 676 16.65 24.90 -2.62
C GLU A 676 17.20 25.77 -1.49
N VAL A 677 17.40 25.16 -0.33
CA VAL A 677 18.15 25.79 0.77
C VAL A 677 19.62 25.86 0.38
N PRO A 678 20.32 26.96 0.71
CA PRO A 678 21.76 27.09 0.43
C PRO A 678 22.54 25.88 0.91
N ALA A 679 23.44 25.39 0.09
CA ALA A 679 24.29 24.26 0.44
C ALA A 679 25.24 24.63 1.56
N LEU A 680 25.19 23.91 2.66
CA LEU A 680 26.19 23.95 3.73
C LEU A 680 26.94 22.63 3.69
N TYR A 681 28.24 22.65 3.86
CA TYR A 681 29.09 21.46 3.85
C TYR A 681 29.71 21.26 5.22
N ARG A 682 29.91 20.00 5.59
CA ARG A 682 30.65 19.64 6.81
C ARG A 682 32.07 20.13 6.67
N GLU A 683 32.64 20.75 7.72
CA GLU A 683 34.05 21.06 7.75
C GLU A 683 34.88 19.77 7.70
N GLU A 684 35.92 19.71 6.85
CA GLU A 684 36.84 18.58 6.79
C GLU A 684 37.61 18.51 8.13
N GLY A 685 37.13 17.68 9.05
CA GLY A 685 37.76 17.52 10.38
C GLY A 685 36.92 16.84 11.44
N GLY A 686 35.61 16.77 11.26
CA GLY A 686 34.70 16.08 12.18
C GLY A 686 34.59 14.57 11.91
N ARG A 687 35.54 13.77 12.42
CA ARG A 687 35.31 12.34 12.64
C ARG A 687 34.36 12.22 13.84
N ALA A 688 33.15 11.72 13.62
CA ALA A 688 32.32 11.14 14.67
C ALA A 688 32.50 9.62 14.66
#